data_8f3dd0d8f44d4890b0efb5d7d6c41961
#
_entry.id   8f3dd0d8f44d4890b0efb5d7d6c41961
#
_cell.length_a   1.000
_cell.length_b   1.000
_cell.length_c   1.000
_cell.angle_alpha   90.00
_cell.angle_beta   90.00
_cell.angle_gamma   90.00
#
_symmetry.space_group_name_H-M   'P 1'
#
loop_
_entity.id
_entity.type
_entity.pdbx_description
1 polymer ?
#
loop_
_entity_poly.entity_id
_entity_poly.type
_entity_poly.pdbx_seq_one_letter_code
_entity_poly.pdbx_strand_id
1 'polypeptide(L)'
;MRAASLPPHLHFQTVSTGKVSVHFHQGLEAMAREAVTLATEILTAHEERYGRRVGRVHVVLVDDRDDPNGFATPLPFPLVMIRVVAPAGDDDFGNHEGWLRLVLAHELAHIVHLDEARGLVGFGRDLLGRAPYLFPNALTLSWMIEGLATYEETDLTAFGRGRNPDSRMVVRMAALEERFPSEGQAIYALNAWPGGQAPYLFGEAFLRRLTETEGLDTLPRLGRQHAGQVIPFLDDRTAKKVTGASFHTHWKAWENEATASFEREAEARRARGLTEACALSVRGIRQLAPRFSPDGAWIAYTSQTLTRFPEIRLVRPDGAGDRPLVLRNGGDSLGWTPDARALVYSEAQVHHTFSVFNDLSIVDIATGRVRRITHGLRAYDPDVSPGGKTIVFARKLGDRSELQTIGLDGEGLRPLTTSVPGTEWSSPRWRPQGDAIVAARLLPGGWLDIVRVDPATGAVEGLTHDRAKDVEPTWTPDGETVVFRSDRDGISNLHALRLSDGSLLRLTNVLGGAFDPSVSPDGRSLAFSSYSSRGFDIETAPLETGSASPAGTWVDENPPPHPDPMPDASPATPYRPWSTLWPRFWTPWASFGAAQDRVGVVTGGSDVLFRHAWGLEALWGTKTGKVDGRGFYIYDRFRPTLLVTAEDETSPVEVAAEAGPSEVDVRTRRLNLQAALPLRRTIRSVQTLSLTWRREREEVVGGGEGARLDLGGIQTAWTLNTARSYPYSISPVDGGWLRLAWLREAEALGSDLSLDKLTVGGSYYQRLLGERDVLALRAGGGLTRGEPQFERSFAVGGYPDASLFDIVRTNVAVLRGYPDNAFTGRSFVSANAEYRFPLASPQWGWRSLPAFLRHLRGTVFFDAANAWSGEFRLEDVKTSAGASVGLETAIAFALPATAELTVARGFAARGETKVYFRFGLTF
;
A
#
# COMPACT_ATOMS: atom_id res chain seq x y z
N MET A 1 -6.97 10.44 -11.86
CA MET A 1 -6.90 9.26 -12.74
C MET A 1 -5.51 8.65 -12.63
N ARG A 2 -5.42 7.34 -12.42
CA ARG A 2 -4.15 6.60 -12.50
C ARG A 2 -3.82 6.43 -13.98
N ALA A 3 -2.54 6.51 -14.35
CA ALA A 3 -2.06 6.01 -15.64
C ALA A 3 -2.22 4.49 -15.71
N ALA A 4 -2.06 3.89 -16.90
CA ALA A 4 -2.22 2.44 -17.11
C ALA A 4 -1.76 1.61 -15.91
N SER A 5 -2.61 0.68 -15.48
CA SER A 5 -2.32 -0.17 -14.33
C SER A 5 -1.23 -1.21 -14.62
N LEU A 6 -1.11 -1.63 -15.89
CA LEU A 6 -0.11 -2.58 -16.37
C LEU A 6 0.71 -1.97 -17.51
N PRO A 7 2.02 -2.33 -17.65
CA PRO A 7 2.84 -1.85 -18.75
C PRO A 7 2.21 -2.15 -20.11
N PRO A 8 2.10 -1.16 -21.01
CA PRO A 8 1.41 -1.31 -22.29
C PRO A 8 2.03 -2.35 -23.25
N HIS A 9 3.32 -2.65 -23.13
CA HIS A 9 4.04 -3.61 -23.96
C HIS A 9 3.78 -5.08 -23.58
N LEU A 10 3.09 -5.33 -22.46
CA LEU A 10 2.79 -6.69 -22.03
C LEU A 10 1.66 -7.30 -22.86
N HIS A 11 1.93 -8.47 -23.47
CA HIS A 11 0.99 -9.26 -24.23
C HIS A 11 0.55 -10.46 -23.42
N PHE A 12 -0.73 -10.52 -23.10
CA PHE A 12 -1.29 -11.54 -22.22
C PHE A 12 -1.82 -12.74 -23.00
N GLN A 13 -1.61 -13.91 -22.43
CA GLN A 13 -2.16 -15.20 -22.83
C GLN A 13 -2.94 -15.81 -21.66
N THR A 14 -3.64 -16.90 -21.90
CA THR A 14 -4.44 -17.62 -20.91
C THR A 14 -4.21 -19.12 -21.04
N VAL A 15 -3.93 -19.78 -19.93
CA VAL A 15 -4.03 -21.22 -19.75
C VAL A 15 -5.17 -21.51 -18.79
N SER A 16 -5.95 -22.56 -19.02
CA SER A 16 -7.11 -22.86 -18.17
C SER A 16 -7.25 -24.33 -17.95
N THR A 17 -7.59 -24.73 -16.73
CA THR A 17 -7.96 -26.07 -16.37
C THR A 17 -9.18 -26.03 -15.44
N GLY A 18 -10.19 -26.87 -15.72
CA GLY A 18 -11.40 -26.91 -14.92
C GLY A 18 -12.01 -25.53 -14.64
N LYS A 19 -11.95 -25.11 -13.39
CA LYS A 19 -12.50 -23.82 -12.90
C LYS A 19 -11.49 -22.69 -12.84
N VAL A 20 -10.21 -22.95 -13.07
CA VAL A 20 -9.15 -21.95 -12.95
C VAL A 20 -8.71 -21.48 -14.32
N SER A 21 -8.54 -20.17 -14.49
CA SER A 21 -7.94 -19.55 -15.68
C SER A 21 -6.79 -18.65 -15.23
N VAL A 22 -5.57 -18.96 -15.66
CA VAL A 22 -4.37 -18.17 -15.39
C VAL A 22 -4.05 -17.30 -16.59
N HIS A 23 -3.99 -15.99 -16.36
CA HIS A 23 -3.65 -14.97 -17.36
C HIS A 23 -2.24 -14.48 -17.09
N PHE A 24 -1.38 -14.51 -18.08
CA PHE A 24 0.03 -14.19 -17.92
C PHE A 24 0.58 -13.48 -19.16
N HIS A 25 1.63 -12.72 -19.01
CA HIS A 25 2.32 -12.11 -20.14
C HIS A 25 3.52 -12.94 -20.60
N GLN A 26 4.09 -12.56 -21.74
CA GLN A 26 5.26 -13.23 -22.32
C GLN A 26 6.38 -13.39 -21.26
N GLY A 27 7.05 -14.53 -21.28
CA GLY A 27 8.13 -14.90 -20.36
C GLY A 27 7.69 -15.63 -19.10
N LEU A 28 6.37 -15.77 -18.86
CA LEU A 28 5.81 -16.40 -17.67
C LEU A 28 5.11 -17.75 -17.97
N GLU A 29 5.32 -18.36 -19.15
CA GLU A 29 4.60 -19.55 -19.60
C GLU A 29 4.78 -20.76 -18.68
N ALA A 30 6.01 -21.02 -18.22
CA ALA A 30 6.31 -22.15 -17.33
C ALA A 30 5.60 -21.97 -15.99
N MET A 31 5.75 -20.78 -15.41
CA MET A 31 5.12 -20.41 -14.13
C MET A 31 3.59 -20.41 -14.21
N ALA A 32 3.00 -20.00 -15.34
CA ALA A 32 1.55 -20.03 -15.52
C ALA A 32 1.00 -21.47 -15.58
N ARG A 33 1.75 -22.42 -16.15
CA ARG A 33 1.41 -23.84 -16.16
C ARG A 33 1.50 -24.47 -14.78
N GLU A 34 2.49 -24.10 -14.00
CA GLU A 34 2.60 -24.45 -12.59
C GLU A 34 1.44 -23.85 -11.78
N ALA A 35 1.21 -22.54 -11.91
CA ALA A 35 0.18 -21.82 -11.18
C ALA A 35 -1.23 -22.37 -11.42
N VAL A 36 -1.58 -22.79 -12.63
CA VAL A 36 -2.92 -23.35 -12.91
C VAL A 36 -3.14 -24.69 -12.22
N THR A 37 -2.10 -25.52 -12.12
CA THR A 37 -2.14 -26.79 -11.39
C THR A 37 -2.27 -26.55 -9.90
N LEU A 38 -1.36 -25.74 -9.32
CA LEU A 38 -1.39 -25.36 -7.89
C LEU A 38 -2.72 -24.73 -7.49
N ALA A 39 -3.21 -23.76 -8.27
CA ALA A 39 -4.47 -23.09 -7.96
C ALA A 39 -5.66 -24.05 -8.02
N THR A 40 -5.63 -25.06 -8.90
CA THR A 40 -6.70 -26.07 -8.97
C THR A 40 -6.66 -27.00 -7.75
N GLU A 41 -5.49 -27.45 -7.34
CA GLU A 41 -5.25 -28.28 -6.16
C GLU A 41 -5.71 -27.57 -4.90
N ILE A 42 -5.16 -26.37 -4.65
CA ILE A 42 -5.41 -25.55 -3.46
C ILE A 42 -6.89 -25.13 -3.38
N LEU A 43 -7.49 -24.71 -4.52
CA LEU A 43 -8.91 -24.35 -4.56
C LEU A 43 -9.79 -25.54 -4.19
N THR A 44 -9.42 -26.74 -4.63
CA THR A 44 -10.17 -27.98 -4.30
C THR A 44 -10.08 -28.26 -2.80
N ALA A 45 -8.89 -28.14 -2.19
CA ALA A 45 -8.71 -28.31 -0.76
C ALA A 45 -9.56 -27.31 0.07
N HIS A 46 -9.55 -26.04 -0.33
CA HIS A 46 -10.41 -25.03 0.32
C HIS A 46 -11.90 -25.31 0.11
N GLU A 47 -12.32 -25.68 -1.10
CA GLU A 47 -13.73 -26.04 -1.37
C GLU A 47 -14.22 -27.21 -0.51
N GLU A 48 -13.37 -28.22 -0.32
CA GLU A 48 -13.68 -29.39 0.54
C GLU A 48 -13.75 -28.97 2.02
N ARG A 49 -12.78 -28.21 2.51
CA ARG A 49 -12.73 -27.74 3.89
C ARG A 49 -13.92 -26.88 4.28
N TYR A 50 -14.31 -25.95 3.41
CA TYR A 50 -15.45 -25.04 3.66
C TYR A 50 -16.80 -25.63 3.23
N GLY A 51 -16.81 -26.81 2.60
CA GLY A 51 -18.03 -27.48 2.14
C GLY A 51 -18.82 -26.67 1.13
N ARG A 52 -18.09 -25.96 0.23
CA ARG A 52 -18.74 -25.14 -0.79
C ARG A 52 -17.91 -25.14 -2.08
N ARG A 53 -18.58 -24.81 -3.19
CA ARG A 53 -17.94 -24.65 -4.49
C ARG A 53 -18.05 -23.21 -4.97
N VAL A 54 -16.98 -22.66 -5.49
CA VAL A 54 -16.95 -21.34 -6.14
C VAL A 54 -17.06 -21.46 -7.65
N GLY A 55 -17.40 -20.36 -8.31
CA GLY A 55 -17.41 -20.28 -9.77
C GLY A 55 -15.98 -20.28 -10.35
N ARG A 56 -15.87 -19.91 -11.64
CA ARG A 56 -14.56 -19.76 -12.28
C ARG A 56 -13.73 -18.69 -11.57
N VAL A 57 -12.50 -19.07 -11.22
CA VAL A 57 -11.51 -18.17 -10.64
C VAL A 57 -10.52 -17.75 -11.73
N HIS A 58 -10.25 -16.46 -11.79
CA HIS A 58 -9.23 -15.87 -12.65
C HIS A 58 -7.98 -15.55 -11.81
N VAL A 59 -6.82 -16.00 -12.26
CA VAL A 59 -5.51 -15.68 -11.66
C VAL A 59 -4.71 -14.88 -12.68
N VAL A 60 -4.16 -13.74 -12.29
CA VAL A 60 -3.30 -12.91 -13.14
C VAL A 60 -1.88 -12.92 -12.59
N LEU A 61 -0.93 -13.34 -13.40
CA LEU A 61 0.49 -13.29 -13.07
C LEU A 61 1.13 -12.06 -13.72
N VAL A 62 1.82 -11.24 -12.93
CA VAL A 62 2.51 -10.03 -13.40
C VAL A 62 3.92 -9.94 -12.84
N ASP A 63 4.85 -9.41 -13.65
CA ASP A 63 6.25 -9.20 -13.32
C ASP A 63 6.66 -7.75 -13.62
N ASP A 64 5.90 -6.80 -13.04
CA ASP A 64 6.09 -5.37 -13.27
C ASP A 64 6.76 -4.66 -12.08
N ARG A 65 6.97 -5.37 -10.97
CA ARG A 65 7.53 -4.83 -9.73
C ARG A 65 8.33 -5.88 -8.96
N ASP A 66 9.29 -5.41 -8.15
CA ASP A 66 10.14 -6.26 -7.30
C ASP A 66 9.62 -6.42 -5.87
N ASP A 67 8.47 -5.84 -5.53
CA ASP A 67 7.82 -6.06 -4.25
C ASP A 67 6.87 -7.29 -4.33
N PRO A 68 7.12 -8.39 -3.59
CA PRO A 68 6.25 -9.56 -3.57
C PRO A 68 4.87 -9.19 -3.00
N ASN A 69 3.80 -9.61 -3.66
CA ASN A 69 2.43 -9.33 -3.22
C ASN A 69 1.41 -10.21 -3.94
N GLY A 70 0.29 -10.50 -3.28
CA GLY A 70 -0.94 -11.02 -3.84
C GLY A 70 -2.10 -10.06 -3.57
N PHE A 71 -3.19 -10.29 -4.27
CA PHE A 71 -4.46 -9.58 -4.05
C PHE A 71 -5.59 -10.45 -4.56
N ALA A 72 -6.62 -10.65 -3.75
CA ALA A 72 -7.84 -11.34 -4.12
C ALA A 72 -9.07 -10.46 -3.99
N THR A 73 -10.04 -10.64 -4.88
CA THR A 73 -11.36 -10.02 -4.77
C THR A 73 -12.44 -10.94 -5.32
N PRO A 74 -13.60 -11.05 -4.63
CA PRO A 74 -14.75 -11.71 -5.19
C PRO A 74 -15.50 -10.83 -6.22
N LEU A 75 -15.17 -9.54 -6.36
CA LEU A 75 -15.91 -8.54 -7.14
C LEU A 75 -15.11 -7.99 -8.33
N PRO A 76 -15.73 -7.83 -9.51
CA PRO A 76 -17.06 -8.26 -9.91
C PRO A 76 -17.15 -9.75 -10.23
N PHE A 77 -16.06 -10.47 -10.19
CA PHE A 77 -15.90 -11.92 -10.33
C PHE A 77 -14.70 -12.39 -9.49
N PRO A 78 -14.59 -13.70 -9.16
CA PRO A 78 -13.44 -14.21 -8.41
C PRO A 78 -12.13 -13.96 -9.17
N LEU A 79 -11.27 -13.11 -8.63
CA LEU A 79 -10.00 -12.68 -9.21
C LEU A 79 -8.90 -12.70 -8.16
N VAL A 80 -7.77 -13.30 -8.53
CA VAL A 80 -6.50 -13.26 -7.81
C VAL A 80 -5.46 -12.61 -8.72
N MET A 81 -4.68 -11.67 -8.23
CA MET A 81 -3.53 -11.10 -8.94
C MET A 81 -2.26 -11.34 -8.11
N ILE A 82 -1.23 -11.91 -8.73
CA ILE A 82 0.03 -12.28 -8.09
C ILE A 82 1.18 -11.60 -8.80
N ARG A 83 2.04 -10.95 -8.02
CA ARG A 83 3.39 -10.61 -8.46
C ARG A 83 4.29 -11.82 -8.31
N VAL A 84 4.89 -12.21 -9.41
CA VAL A 84 5.61 -13.48 -9.49
C VAL A 84 6.95 -13.47 -8.76
N VAL A 85 7.49 -12.30 -8.45
CA VAL A 85 8.73 -12.14 -7.71
C VAL A 85 8.55 -12.68 -6.29
N ALA A 86 9.39 -13.65 -5.93
CA ALA A 86 9.44 -14.18 -4.58
C ALA A 86 10.09 -13.19 -3.60
N PRO A 87 9.71 -13.21 -2.31
CA PRO A 87 10.41 -12.46 -1.27
C PRO A 87 11.87 -12.91 -1.15
N ALA A 88 12.76 -12.02 -0.70
CA ALA A 88 14.12 -12.38 -0.35
C ALA A 88 14.14 -13.21 0.94
N GLY A 89 15.20 -13.98 1.18
CA GLY A 89 15.30 -14.89 2.32
C GLY A 89 15.27 -14.23 3.69
N ASP A 90 15.64 -12.95 3.77
CA ASP A 90 15.61 -12.11 4.97
C ASP A 90 14.25 -11.38 5.19
N ASP A 91 13.33 -11.45 4.23
CA ASP A 91 12.00 -10.88 4.33
C ASP A 91 11.09 -11.60 5.35
N ASP A 92 9.99 -10.97 5.77
CA ASP A 92 8.97 -11.53 6.68
C ASP A 92 8.35 -12.84 6.13
N PHE A 93 8.31 -12.98 4.80
CA PHE A 93 7.85 -14.19 4.09
C PHE A 93 8.99 -15.11 3.66
N GLY A 94 10.23 -14.79 4.02
CA GLY A 94 11.43 -15.34 3.40
C GLY A 94 11.58 -16.86 3.44
N ASN A 95 10.96 -17.57 4.39
CA ASN A 95 10.99 -19.02 4.43
C ASN A 95 9.69 -19.61 3.86
N HIS A 96 9.75 -20.21 2.70
CA HIS A 96 8.63 -20.87 2.01
C HIS A 96 9.14 -22.05 1.15
N GLU A 97 8.30 -23.05 0.99
CA GLU A 97 8.61 -24.18 0.08
C GLU A 97 8.54 -23.80 -1.40
N GLY A 98 7.73 -22.77 -1.73
CA GLY A 98 7.55 -22.17 -3.05
C GLY A 98 6.61 -20.97 -2.96
N TRP A 99 7.02 -19.85 -3.55
CA TRP A 99 6.26 -18.60 -3.47
C TRP A 99 4.84 -18.71 -4.02
N LEU A 100 4.68 -19.32 -5.21
CA LEU A 100 3.36 -19.47 -5.83
C LEU A 100 2.40 -20.29 -4.96
N ARG A 101 2.88 -21.37 -4.32
CA ARG A 101 2.05 -22.19 -3.44
C ARG A 101 1.59 -21.38 -2.23
N LEU A 102 2.51 -20.66 -1.59
CA LEU A 102 2.21 -19.84 -0.42
C LEU A 102 1.16 -18.78 -0.73
N VAL A 103 1.39 -17.95 -1.75
CA VAL A 103 0.49 -16.85 -2.09
C VAL A 103 -0.86 -17.35 -2.64
N LEU A 104 -0.88 -18.44 -3.41
CA LEU A 104 -2.14 -19.04 -3.87
C LEU A 104 -2.96 -19.62 -2.71
N ALA A 105 -2.32 -20.25 -1.70
CA ALA A 105 -3.02 -20.75 -0.52
C ALA A 105 -3.71 -19.59 0.24
N HIS A 106 -3.02 -18.46 0.38
CA HIS A 106 -3.57 -17.26 1.00
C HIS A 106 -4.73 -16.65 0.19
N GLU A 107 -4.48 -16.33 -1.08
CA GLU A 107 -5.43 -15.57 -1.91
C GLU A 107 -6.69 -16.37 -2.27
N LEU A 108 -6.56 -17.68 -2.47
CA LEU A 108 -7.73 -18.55 -2.74
C LEU A 108 -8.58 -18.76 -1.49
N ALA A 109 -8.00 -18.71 -0.27
CA ALA A 109 -8.77 -18.67 0.97
C ALA A 109 -9.71 -17.46 1.00
N HIS A 110 -9.22 -16.28 0.61
CA HIS A 110 -10.09 -15.09 0.47
C HIS A 110 -11.23 -15.34 -0.53
N ILE A 111 -10.95 -15.92 -1.69
CA ILE A 111 -12.00 -16.20 -2.69
C ILE A 111 -13.08 -17.12 -2.12
N VAL A 112 -12.69 -18.21 -1.47
CA VAL A 112 -13.66 -19.15 -0.91
C VAL A 112 -14.45 -18.55 0.25
N HIS A 113 -13.78 -17.81 1.14
CA HIS A 113 -14.41 -17.19 2.31
C HIS A 113 -15.31 -16.00 1.92
N LEU A 114 -14.78 -15.02 1.18
CA LEU A 114 -15.49 -13.78 0.90
C LEU A 114 -16.67 -13.94 -0.08
N ASP A 115 -16.60 -14.93 -0.98
CA ASP A 115 -17.63 -15.16 -1.99
C ASP A 115 -18.85 -15.96 -1.43
N GLU A 116 -18.90 -16.27 -0.15
CA GLU A 116 -20.01 -17.00 0.43
C GLU A 116 -21.24 -16.10 0.67
N ALA A 117 -22.42 -16.56 0.24
CA ALA A 117 -23.71 -15.94 0.51
C ALA A 117 -24.78 -17.01 0.74
N ARG A 118 -25.62 -16.84 1.77
CA ARG A 118 -26.65 -17.80 2.17
C ARG A 118 -27.97 -17.14 2.52
N GLY A 119 -29.03 -17.93 2.58
CA GLY A 119 -30.35 -17.46 2.99
C GLY A 119 -30.85 -16.28 2.15
N LEU A 120 -31.35 -15.22 2.79
CA LEU A 120 -31.88 -14.03 2.11
C LEU A 120 -30.79 -13.29 1.31
N VAL A 121 -29.53 -13.29 1.77
CA VAL A 121 -28.42 -12.69 1.03
C VAL A 121 -28.14 -13.50 -0.24
N GLY A 122 -28.17 -14.83 -0.17
CA GLY A 122 -28.06 -15.71 -1.33
C GLY A 122 -29.15 -15.45 -2.35
N PHE A 123 -30.40 -15.41 -1.91
CA PHE A 123 -31.53 -15.04 -2.78
C PHE A 123 -31.36 -13.64 -3.40
N GLY A 124 -30.91 -12.65 -2.61
CA GLY A 124 -30.60 -11.31 -3.13
C GLY A 124 -29.53 -11.36 -4.22
N ARG A 125 -28.52 -12.21 -4.05
CA ARG A 125 -27.45 -12.40 -5.06
C ARG A 125 -27.98 -13.08 -6.35
N ASP A 126 -28.89 -14.02 -6.25
CA ASP A 126 -29.53 -14.63 -7.43
C ASP A 126 -30.36 -13.60 -8.20
N LEU A 127 -30.98 -12.62 -7.52
CA LEU A 127 -31.79 -11.56 -8.13
C LEU A 127 -30.96 -10.39 -8.66
N LEU A 128 -30.03 -9.87 -7.86
CA LEU A 128 -29.28 -8.61 -8.14
C LEU A 128 -27.86 -8.88 -8.69
N GLY A 129 -27.49 -10.14 -8.81
CA GLY A 129 -26.13 -10.53 -9.21
C GLY A 129 -25.13 -10.22 -8.09
N ARG A 130 -23.90 -9.95 -8.48
CA ARG A 130 -22.77 -9.73 -7.54
C ARG A 130 -22.70 -8.28 -7.04
N ALA A 131 -23.82 -7.77 -6.51
CA ALA A 131 -23.86 -6.43 -5.92
C ALA A 131 -23.00 -6.38 -4.64
N PRO A 132 -22.18 -5.33 -4.43
CA PRO A 132 -21.16 -5.29 -3.36
C PRO A 132 -21.70 -5.55 -1.95
N TYR A 133 -22.87 -5.07 -1.61
CA TYR A 133 -23.49 -5.25 -0.29
C TYR A 133 -24.06 -6.68 -0.05
N LEU A 134 -23.98 -7.56 -1.04
CA LEU A 134 -24.37 -8.98 -0.94
C LEU A 134 -23.16 -9.90 -0.70
N PHE A 135 -22.09 -9.37 -0.11
CA PHE A 135 -20.90 -10.09 0.30
C PHE A 135 -20.64 -9.88 1.80
N PRO A 136 -21.45 -10.49 2.69
CA PRO A 136 -21.35 -10.24 4.13
C PRO A 136 -19.96 -10.52 4.69
N ASN A 137 -19.30 -11.61 4.24
CA ASN A 137 -17.96 -11.96 4.69
C ASN A 137 -16.87 -10.94 4.30
N ALA A 138 -17.13 -10.07 3.30
CA ALA A 138 -16.25 -8.94 2.99
C ALA A 138 -16.49 -7.72 3.90
N LEU A 139 -17.54 -7.75 4.74
CA LEU A 139 -17.91 -6.71 5.69
C LEU A 139 -17.68 -7.18 7.14
N THR A 140 -16.74 -8.09 7.37
CA THR A 140 -16.32 -8.58 8.69
C THR A 140 -15.00 -7.95 9.12
N LEU A 141 -14.55 -8.30 10.30
CA LEU A 141 -13.31 -7.84 10.93
C LEU A 141 -12.09 -8.18 10.06
N SER A 142 -11.20 -7.22 9.83
CA SER A 142 -10.05 -7.46 8.94
C SER A 142 -9.11 -8.56 9.48
N TRP A 143 -8.96 -8.69 10.80
CA TRP A 143 -8.19 -9.80 11.37
C TRP A 143 -8.89 -11.17 11.17
N MET A 144 -10.20 -11.21 10.96
CA MET A 144 -10.90 -12.42 10.54
C MET A 144 -10.60 -12.73 9.08
N ILE A 145 -10.58 -11.72 8.20
CA ILE A 145 -10.31 -11.89 6.77
C ILE A 145 -8.85 -12.30 6.56
N GLU A 146 -7.92 -11.52 7.06
CA GLU A 146 -6.47 -11.72 6.85
C GLU A 146 -5.90 -12.85 7.72
N GLY A 147 -6.36 -12.92 8.97
CA GLY A 147 -5.94 -14.00 9.87
C GLY A 147 -6.39 -15.37 9.41
N LEU A 148 -7.62 -15.48 8.82
CA LEU A 148 -8.08 -16.72 8.22
C LEU A 148 -7.22 -17.13 7.02
N ALA A 149 -6.92 -16.21 6.13
CA ALA A 149 -6.07 -16.49 4.97
C ALA A 149 -4.65 -16.89 5.41
N THR A 150 -4.09 -16.23 6.45
CA THR A 150 -2.80 -16.58 7.04
C THR A 150 -2.83 -17.94 7.75
N TYR A 151 -3.93 -18.29 8.40
CA TYR A 151 -4.13 -19.62 8.96
C TYR A 151 -4.14 -20.70 7.86
N GLU A 152 -4.87 -20.48 6.77
CA GLU A 152 -4.99 -21.41 5.65
C GLU A 152 -3.66 -21.57 4.90
N GLU A 153 -2.91 -20.47 4.65
CA GLU A 153 -1.59 -20.57 4.03
C GLU A 153 -0.65 -21.43 4.87
N THR A 154 -0.73 -21.29 6.21
CA THR A 154 0.09 -22.06 7.14
C THR A 154 -0.29 -23.55 7.16
N ASP A 155 -1.58 -23.85 7.07
CA ASP A 155 -2.10 -25.22 7.14
C ASP A 155 -1.89 -26.00 5.84
N LEU A 156 -1.93 -25.32 4.68
CA LEU A 156 -1.79 -25.90 3.35
C LEU A 156 -0.37 -25.84 2.77
N THR A 157 0.62 -25.36 3.54
CA THR A 157 2.03 -25.33 3.13
C THR A 157 2.93 -25.88 4.24
N ALA A 158 4.15 -26.24 3.90
CA ALA A 158 5.14 -26.66 4.90
C ALA A 158 5.60 -25.51 5.81
N PHE A 159 5.38 -24.27 5.39
CA PHE A 159 5.76 -23.06 6.11
C PHE A 159 4.55 -22.17 6.37
N GLY A 160 4.61 -20.89 6.10
CA GLY A 160 3.55 -19.90 6.35
C GLY A 160 3.82 -19.12 7.64
N ARG A 161 3.15 -17.96 7.71
CA ARG A 161 3.39 -17.00 8.80
C ARG A 161 3.08 -17.53 10.19
N GLY A 162 2.14 -18.44 10.33
CA GLY A 162 1.80 -19.04 11.62
C GLY A 162 2.87 -19.97 12.19
N ARG A 163 3.81 -20.47 11.35
CA ARG A 163 4.98 -21.26 11.78
C ARG A 163 6.26 -20.43 11.86
N ASN A 164 6.24 -19.17 11.39
CA ASN A 164 7.41 -18.32 11.36
C ASN A 164 7.72 -17.75 12.77
N PRO A 165 8.90 -18.02 13.34
CA PRO A 165 9.31 -17.47 14.65
C PRO A 165 9.30 -15.94 14.70
N ASP A 166 9.55 -15.24 13.58
CA ASP A 166 9.50 -13.77 13.50
C ASP A 166 8.05 -13.24 13.63
N SER A 167 7.06 -13.96 13.11
CA SER A 167 5.64 -13.64 13.34
C SER A 167 5.24 -13.84 14.81
N ARG A 168 5.67 -14.96 15.40
CA ARG A 168 5.45 -15.25 16.84
C ARG A 168 6.14 -14.24 17.74
N MET A 169 7.32 -13.73 17.35
CA MET A 169 8.06 -12.66 18.03
C MET A 169 7.22 -11.40 18.23
N VAL A 170 6.45 -10.98 17.20
CA VAL A 170 5.60 -9.80 17.29
C VAL A 170 4.55 -9.96 18.39
N VAL A 171 3.88 -11.09 18.43
CA VAL A 171 2.85 -11.39 19.46
C VAL A 171 3.50 -11.53 20.85
N ARG A 172 4.65 -12.22 20.94
CA ARG A 172 5.41 -12.41 22.19
C ARG A 172 5.83 -11.08 22.81
N MET A 173 6.46 -10.21 22.02
CA MET A 173 6.94 -8.93 22.56
C MET A 173 5.80 -7.97 22.91
N ALA A 174 4.72 -8.00 22.17
CA ALA A 174 3.53 -7.24 22.52
C ALA A 174 2.94 -7.68 23.88
N ALA A 175 2.97 -8.98 24.17
CA ALA A 175 2.53 -9.53 25.46
C ALA A 175 3.50 -9.16 26.61
N LEU A 176 4.82 -9.37 26.41
CA LEU A 176 5.83 -9.11 27.43
C LEU A 176 6.01 -7.63 27.79
N GLU A 177 5.69 -6.71 26.88
CA GLU A 177 5.84 -5.27 27.06
C GLU A 177 4.49 -4.53 27.26
N GLU A 178 3.42 -5.29 27.62
CA GLU A 178 2.08 -4.74 27.91
C GLU A 178 1.48 -3.90 26.74
N ARG A 179 1.79 -4.28 25.51
CA ARG A 179 1.33 -3.59 24.29
C ARG A 179 0.47 -4.50 23.40
N PHE A 180 -0.15 -5.50 24.02
CA PHE A 180 -1.04 -6.39 23.28
C PHE A 180 -2.22 -5.59 22.71
N PRO A 181 -2.49 -5.62 21.40
CA PRO A 181 -3.58 -4.84 20.82
C PRO A 181 -4.93 -5.36 21.30
N SER A 182 -5.84 -4.45 21.58
CA SER A 182 -7.24 -4.84 21.77
C SER A 182 -7.81 -5.41 20.47
N GLU A 183 -8.87 -6.20 20.56
CA GLU A 183 -9.63 -6.72 19.42
C GLU A 183 -9.95 -5.63 18.40
N GLY A 184 -10.45 -4.45 18.89
CA GLY A 184 -10.78 -3.32 18.04
C GLY A 184 -9.54 -2.63 17.40
N GLN A 185 -8.38 -2.70 18.02
CA GLN A 185 -7.12 -2.20 17.43
C GLN A 185 -6.58 -3.13 16.35
N ALA A 186 -6.69 -4.45 16.56
CA ALA A 186 -6.20 -5.42 15.58
C ALA A 186 -7.00 -5.43 14.25
N ILE A 187 -8.17 -4.80 14.20
CA ILE A 187 -8.94 -4.63 12.95
C ILE A 187 -8.24 -3.69 11.98
N TYR A 188 -7.47 -2.71 12.46
CA TYR A 188 -7.01 -1.59 11.64
C TYR A 188 -5.49 -1.57 11.51
N ALA A 189 -4.99 -0.99 10.41
CA ALA A 189 -3.60 -0.61 10.31
C ALA A 189 -3.31 0.49 11.34
N LEU A 190 -2.68 0.13 12.45
CA LEU A 190 -2.35 1.05 13.53
C LEU A 190 -1.28 2.06 13.09
N ASN A 191 -1.35 3.26 13.62
CA ASN A 191 -0.27 4.24 13.51
C ASN A 191 0.79 4.00 14.61
N ALA A 192 1.12 2.74 14.82
CA ALA A 192 2.15 2.20 15.69
C ALA A 192 2.57 0.85 15.12
N TRP A 193 3.72 0.33 15.54
CA TRP A 193 4.12 -1.03 15.18
C TRP A 193 3.13 -2.07 15.77
N PRO A 194 2.76 -3.14 15.06
CA PRO A 194 3.22 -3.59 13.74
C PRO A 194 2.42 -3.00 12.56
N GLY A 195 1.66 -1.94 12.75
CA GLY A 195 0.97 -1.25 11.66
C GLY A 195 -0.04 -2.12 10.93
N GLY A 196 0.08 -2.17 9.61
CA GLY A 196 -0.78 -2.97 8.75
C GLY A 196 -0.61 -4.49 8.87
N GLN A 197 0.41 -4.99 9.59
CA GLN A 197 0.61 -6.42 9.82
C GLN A 197 -0.26 -6.95 10.98
N ALA A 198 -0.81 -6.07 11.82
CA ALA A 198 -1.60 -6.50 12.98
C ALA A 198 -2.76 -7.45 12.64
N PRO A 199 -3.60 -7.21 11.61
CA PRO A 199 -4.68 -8.13 11.24
C PRO A 199 -4.20 -9.53 10.88
N TYR A 200 -3.05 -9.65 10.23
CA TYR A 200 -2.46 -10.94 9.81
C TYR A 200 -1.94 -11.72 11.01
N LEU A 201 -1.03 -11.10 11.78
CA LEU A 201 -0.26 -11.79 12.82
C LEU A 201 -1.11 -12.10 14.07
N PHE A 202 -1.84 -11.11 14.58
CA PHE A 202 -2.75 -11.32 15.71
C PHE A 202 -4.01 -12.06 15.30
N GLY A 203 -4.49 -11.87 14.07
CA GLY A 203 -5.62 -12.60 13.52
C GLY A 203 -5.34 -14.10 13.40
N GLU A 204 -4.24 -14.48 12.79
CA GLU A 204 -3.83 -15.87 12.66
C GLU A 204 -3.66 -16.54 14.03
N ALA A 205 -2.86 -15.94 14.92
CA ALA A 205 -2.59 -16.51 16.23
C ALA A 205 -3.88 -16.67 17.08
N PHE A 206 -4.79 -15.70 17.00
CA PHE A 206 -6.09 -15.78 17.64
C PHE A 206 -6.98 -16.89 17.05
N LEU A 207 -7.09 -16.95 15.71
CA LEU A 207 -7.92 -17.95 15.04
C LEU A 207 -7.39 -19.36 15.22
N ARG A 208 -6.07 -19.54 15.24
CA ARG A 208 -5.43 -20.82 15.57
C ARG A 208 -5.83 -21.27 16.98
N ARG A 209 -5.67 -20.39 17.97
CA ARG A 209 -6.11 -20.67 19.33
C ARG A 209 -7.61 -20.98 19.40
N LEU A 210 -8.43 -20.26 18.64
CA LEU A 210 -9.87 -20.49 18.60
C LEU A 210 -10.20 -21.87 18.01
N THR A 211 -9.52 -22.31 16.95
CA THR A 211 -9.73 -23.63 16.36
C THR A 211 -9.21 -24.77 17.25
N GLU A 212 -8.13 -24.55 17.99
CA GLU A 212 -7.61 -25.52 18.96
C GLU A 212 -8.58 -25.77 20.11
N THR A 213 -9.33 -24.75 20.54
CA THR A 213 -10.30 -24.86 21.64
C THR A 213 -11.68 -25.26 21.23
N GLU A 214 -12.19 -24.77 20.11
CA GLU A 214 -13.57 -24.94 19.67
C GLU A 214 -13.75 -25.98 18.55
N GLY A 215 -12.62 -26.49 18.01
CA GLY A 215 -12.57 -27.50 16.96
C GLY A 215 -12.24 -26.95 15.57
N LEU A 216 -11.68 -27.81 14.72
CA LEU A 216 -11.17 -27.45 13.38
C LEU A 216 -12.26 -26.94 12.40
N ASP A 217 -13.53 -27.26 12.65
CA ASP A 217 -14.66 -26.79 11.83
C ASP A 217 -15.17 -25.40 12.21
N THR A 218 -14.55 -24.76 13.20
CA THR A 218 -14.99 -23.45 13.74
C THR A 218 -14.95 -22.37 12.70
N LEU A 219 -13.86 -22.24 11.92
CA LEU A 219 -13.74 -21.22 10.88
C LEU A 219 -14.76 -21.38 9.76
N PRO A 220 -14.97 -22.58 9.17
CA PRO A 220 -16.06 -22.82 8.24
C PRO A 220 -17.45 -22.51 8.82
N ARG A 221 -17.71 -22.79 10.10
CA ARG A 221 -19.00 -22.48 10.76
C ARG A 221 -19.21 -20.99 10.93
N LEU A 222 -18.17 -20.25 11.33
CA LEU A 222 -18.20 -18.78 11.42
C LEU A 222 -18.50 -18.15 10.07
N GLY A 223 -17.76 -18.53 9.01
CA GLY A 223 -17.96 -18.03 7.66
C GLY A 223 -19.39 -18.28 7.16
N ARG A 224 -19.91 -19.51 7.34
CA ARG A 224 -21.29 -19.87 6.97
C ARG A 224 -22.35 -19.08 7.72
N GLN A 225 -22.16 -18.88 9.04
CA GLN A 225 -23.11 -18.12 9.86
C GLN A 225 -23.13 -16.65 9.44
N HIS A 226 -21.96 -16.08 9.14
CA HIS A 226 -21.82 -14.69 8.73
C HIS A 226 -22.38 -14.45 7.32
N ALA A 227 -22.17 -15.39 6.39
CA ALA A 227 -22.62 -15.33 4.99
C ALA A 227 -24.15 -15.19 4.82
N GLY A 228 -24.93 -15.50 5.85
CA GLY A 228 -26.39 -15.33 5.88
C GLY A 228 -26.88 -14.03 6.55
N GLN A 229 -25.98 -13.16 7.01
CA GLN A 229 -26.37 -11.93 7.71
C GLN A 229 -26.84 -10.86 6.73
N VAL A 230 -28.07 -10.39 6.92
CA VAL A 230 -28.64 -9.25 6.17
C VAL A 230 -28.15 -7.92 6.76
N ILE A 231 -27.99 -7.84 8.08
CA ILE A 231 -27.45 -6.68 8.79
C ILE A 231 -25.96 -6.92 9.01
N PRO A 232 -25.05 -6.14 8.41
CA PRO A 232 -23.61 -6.30 8.59
C PRO A 232 -23.18 -5.93 10.03
N PHE A 233 -21.92 -6.23 10.36
CA PHE A 233 -21.25 -5.82 11.60
C PHE A 233 -21.83 -6.41 12.89
N LEU A 234 -22.42 -7.61 12.81
CA LEU A 234 -22.90 -8.37 13.97
C LEU A 234 -21.97 -9.54 14.32
N ASP A 235 -20.65 -9.30 14.23
CA ASP A 235 -19.60 -10.32 14.36
C ASP A 235 -19.63 -11.03 15.71
N ASP A 236 -19.77 -10.30 16.82
CA ASP A 236 -19.92 -10.87 18.17
C ASP A 236 -21.16 -11.76 18.31
N ARG A 237 -22.25 -11.45 17.60
CA ARG A 237 -23.44 -12.29 17.58
C ARG A 237 -23.18 -13.60 16.84
N THR A 238 -22.41 -13.53 15.75
CA THR A 238 -21.97 -14.70 14.99
C THR A 238 -21.10 -15.60 15.87
N ALA A 239 -20.08 -15.02 16.53
CA ALA A 239 -19.22 -15.74 17.45
C ALA A 239 -20.04 -16.49 18.54
N LYS A 240 -20.93 -15.78 19.24
CA LYS A 240 -21.80 -16.37 20.29
C LYS A 240 -22.65 -17.52 19.77
N LYS A 241 -23.16 -17.46 18.55
CA LYS A 241 -23.96 -18.55 17.98
C LYS A 241 -23.12 -19.78 17.65
N VAL A 242 -21.87 -19.61 17.27
CA VAL A 242 -21.01 -20.69 16.82
C VAL A 242 -20.20 -21.32 17.94
N THR A 243 -19.69 -20.49 18.89
CA THR A 243 -18.77 -20.90 19.95
C THR A 243 -19.35 -20.75 21.38
N GLY A 244 -20.51 -20.14 21.53
CA GLY A 244 -21.12 -19.87 22.86
C GLY A 244 -20.64 -18.55 23.49
N ALA A 245 -19.55 -17.93 23.02
CA ALA A 245 -19.01 -16.70 23.57
C ALA A 245 -18.73 -15.65 22.49
N SER A 246 -18.54 -14.37 22.88
CA SER A 246 -18.19 -13.30 21.95
C SER A 246 -16.73 -13.38 21.55
N PHE A 247 -16.35 -12.79 20.42
CA PHE A 247 -14.94 -12.61 20.04
C PHE A 247 -14.16 -11.89 21.13
N HIS A 248 -14.75 -10.87 21.76
CA HIS A 248 -14.12 -10.17 22.86
C HIS A 248 -13.77 -11.09 24.03
N THR A 249 -14.67 -12.02 24.40
CA THR A 249 -14.43 -12.99 25.49
C THR A 249 -13.27 -13.93 25.13
N HIS A 250 -13.27 -14.48 23.91
CA HIS A 250 -12.20 -15.35 23.43
C HIS A 250 -10.86 -14.60 23.29
N TRP A 251 -10.89 -13.34 22.81
CA TRP A 251 -9.68 -12.51 22.69
C TRP A 251 -9.01 -12.29 24.03
N LYS A 252 -9.79 -11.92 25.05
CA LYS A 252 -9.27 -11.72 26.42
C LYS A 252 -8.74 -12.99 27.05
N ALA A 253 -9.40 -14.13 26.83
CA ALA A 253 -8.88 -15.42 27.28
C ALA A 253 -7.54 -15.76 26.61
N TRP A 254 -7.45 -15.60 25.30
CA TRP A 254 -6.22 -15.79 24.54
C TRP A 254 -5.09 -14.85 24.98
N GLU A 255 -5.35 -13.55 25.14
CA GLU A 255 -4.38 -12.56 25.62
C GLU A 255 -3.75 -13.00 26.95
N ASN A 256 -4.58 -13.43 27.92
CA ASN A 256 -4.10 -13.91 29.22
C ASN A 256 -3.26 -15.19 29.12
N GLU A 257 -3.70 -16.15 28.31
CA GLU A 257 -2.98 -17.42 28.10
C GLU A 257 -1.66 -17.21 27.37
N ALA A 258 -1.64 -16.40 26.32
CA ALA A 258 -0.47 -16.06 25.55
C ALA A 258 0.56 -15.33 26.42
N THR A 259 0.12 -14.33 27.20
CA THR A 259 0.98 -13.59 28.12
C THR A 259 1.62 -14.52 29.16
N ALA A 260 0.82 -15.35 29.82
CA ALA A 260 1.34 -16.31 30.80
C ALA A 260 2.30 -17.35 30.18
N SER A 261 2.09 -17.74 28.93
CA SER A 261 2.99 -18.64 28.20
C SER A 261 4.31 -17.97 27.86
N PHE A 262 4.27 -16.75 27.31
CA PHE A 262 5.47 -16.01 26.93
C PHE A 262 6.29 -15.55 28.14
N GLU A 263 5.67 -15.24 29.29
CA GLU A 263 6.39 -14.96 30.53
C GLU A 263 7.20 -16.16 31.00
N ARG A 264 6.64 -17.39 31.00
CA ARG A 264 7.37 -18.59 31.34
C ARG A 264 8.56 -18.84 30.41
N GLU A 265 8.39 -18.60 29.08
CA GLU A 265 9.47 -18.69 28.10
C GLU A 265 10.56 -17.64 28.38
N ALA A 266 10.16 -16.40 28.68
CA ALA A 266 11.07 -15.30 28.99
C ALA A 266 11.86 -15.55 30.29
N GLU A 267 11.24 -16.10 31.35
CA GLU A 267 11.92 -16.49 32.59
C GLU A 267 12.99 -17.54 32.32
N ALA A 268 12.69 -18.57 31.53
CA ALA A 268 13.67 -19.60 31.16
C ALA A 268 14.87 -19.03 30.37
N ARG A 269 14.67 -18.01 29.57
CA ARG A 269 15.75 -17.33 28.83
C ARG A 269 16.55 -16.37 29.72
N ARG A 270 15.88 -15.60 30.58
CA ARG A 270 16.54 -14.74 31.59
C ARG A 270 17.45 -15.54 32.52
N ALA A 271 17.04 -16.75 32.90
CA ALA A 271 17.83 -17.64 33.73
C ALA A 271 19.14 -18.10 33.07
N ARG A 272 19.25 -18.09 31.76
CA ARG A 272 20.49 -18.39 30.99
C ARG A 272 21.37 -17.16 30.78
N GLY A 273 21.00 -15.98 31.28
CA GLY A 273 21.66 -14.71 31.02
C GLY A 273 21.26 -14.11 29.64
N LEU A 274 20.67 -12.95 29.64
CA LEU A 274 20.40 -12.21 28.41
C LEU A 274 21.64 -11.48 27.94
N THR A 275 21.75 -11.27 26.65
CA THR A 275 22.81 -10.46 26.05
C THR A 275 22.70 -9.02 26.52
N GLU A 276 23.78 -8.48 27.07
CA GLU A 276 23.88 -7.06 27.40
C GLU A 276 24.22 -6.28 26.14
N ALA A 277 23.36 -5.36 25.75
CA ALA A 277 23.52 -4.54 24.57
C ALA A 277 23.26 -3.04 24.88
N CYS A 278 23.92 -2.17 24.11
CA CYS A 278 23.75 -0.71 24.21
C CYS A 278 22.97 -0.22 23.00
N ALA A 279 21.86 0.48 23.25
CA ALA A 279 21.04 1.07 22.19
C ALA A 279 21.75 2.28 21.56
N LEU A 280 21.88 2.27 20.22
CA LEU A 280 22.36 3.40 19.41
C LEU A 280 21.19 4.22 18.83
N SER A 281 20.03 3.61 18.68
CA SER A 281 18.78 4.29 18.30
C SER A 281 17.65 3.86 19.22
N VAL A 282 16.65 4.71 19.37
CA VAL A 282 15.41 4.43 20.13
C VAL A 282 14.19 4.96 19.37
N ARG A 283 14.24 4.91 18.06
CA ARG A 283 13.21 5.47 17.16
C ARG A 283 12.04 4.50 16.96
N GLY A 284 12.31 3.20 17.07
CA GLY A 284 11.35 2.13 16.78
C GLY A 284 10.95 2.09 15.31
N ILE A 285 9.94 1.30 15.00
CA ILE A 285 9.42 0.96 13.67
C ILE A 285 10.43 0.11 12.91
N ARG A 286 11.31 0.66 12.06
CA ARG A 286 12.29 -0.11 11.29
C ARG A 286 13.61 0.67 11.26
N GLN A 287 14.52 0.34 12.18
CA GLN A 287 15.92 0.73 12.14
C GLN A 287 16.68 -0.56 11.83
N LEU A 288 17.19 -0.72 10.61
CA LEU A 288 17.65 -1.99 10.09
C LEU A 288 19.02 -1.90 9.41
N ALA A 289 19.65 -3.07 9.25
CA ALA A 289 20.86 -3.27 8.47
C ALA A 289 22.03 -2.39 8.91
N PRO A 290 22.42 -2.35 10.20
CA PRO A 290 23.60 -1.62 10.62
C PRO A 290 24.85 -2.17 9.95
N ARG A 291 25.73 -1.26 9.50
CA ARG A 291 27.03 -1.64 8.90
C ARG A 291 28.12 -0.71 9.40
N PHE A 292 29.09 -1.29 10.08
CA PHE A 292 30.31 -0.55 10.46
C PHE A 292 31.04 -0.06 9.22
N SER A 293 31.54 1.16 9.26
CA SER A 293 32.48 1.64 8.26
C SER A 293 33.83 0.92 8.38
N PRO A 294 34.58 0.71 7.32
CA PRO A 294 35.89 0.02 7.36
C PRO A 294 36.91 0.65 8.30
N ASP A 295 36.82 1.97 8.56
CA ASP A 295 37.66 2.69 9.52
C ASP A 295 37.10 2.66 10.98
N GLY A 296 35.93 2.04 11.18
CA GLY A 296 35.28 1.98 12.50
C GLY A 296 34.67 3.30 13.00
N ALA A 297 34.71 4.37 12.22
CA ALA A 297 34.28 5.70 12.67
C ALA A 297 32.75 5.86 12.70
N TRP A 298 32.04 5.11 11.85
CA TRP A 298 30.60 5.21 11.68
C TRP A 298 29.91 3.84 11.61
N ILE A 299 28.64 3.82 11.98
CA ILE A 299 27.67 2.78 11.64
C ILE A 299 26.63 3.42 10.73
N ALA A 300 26.48 2.91 9.50
CA ALA A 300 25.38 3.27 8.61
C ALA A 300 24.21 2.33 8.86
N TYR A 301 22.97 2.85 8.83
CA TYR A 301 21.77 2.04 8.96
C TYR A 301 20.59 2.65 8.18
N THR A 302 19.60 1.83 7.84
CA THR A 302 18.36 2.27 7.22
C THR A 302 17.33 2.61 8.30
N SER A 303 16.68 3.74 8.16
CA SER A 303 15.67 4.24 9.09
C SER A 303 14.34 4.49 8.39
N GLN A 304 13.29 3.85 8.88
CA GLN A 304 11.91 4.14 8.52
C GLN A 304 11.10 4.43 9.77
N THR A 305 10.39 5.57 9.78
CA THR A 305 9.52 5.99 10.87
C THR A 305 8.09 6.19 10.36
N LEU A 306 7.14 6.40 11.27
CA LEU A 306 5.74 6.69 10.90
C LEU A 306 5.51 8.12 10.41
N THR A 307 6.50 8.99 10.52
CA THR A 307 6.39 10.43 10.25
C THR A 307 7.27 10.93 9.12
N ARG A 308 8.25 10.13 8.66
CA ARG A 308 9.24 10.55 7.65
C ARG A 308 9.38 9.54 6.53
N PHE A 309 9.90 10.00 5.40
CA PHE A 309 10.31 9.15 4.30
C PHE A 309 11.51 8.30 4.73
N PRO A 310 11.63 7.04 4.26
CA PRO A 310 12.77 6.20 4.59
C PRO A 310 14.09 6.87 4.20
N GLU A 311 15.13 6.70 5.04
CA GLU A 311 16.43 7.34 4.87
C GLU A 311 17.57 6.43 5.33
N ILE A 312 18.75 6.64 4.80
CA ILE A 312 20.00 6.09 5.33
C ILE A 312 20.53 7.09 6.35
N ARG A 313 20.96 6.60 7.50
CA ARG A 313 21.51 7.40 8.60
C ARG A 313 22.91 6.94 8.96
N LEU A 314 23.64 7.81 9.59
CA LEU A 314 24.97 7.56 10.17
C LEU A 314 24.96 7.87 11.66
N VAL A 315 25.53 6.96 12.47
CA VAL A 315 25.73 7.14 13.90
C VAL A 315 27.13 6.66 14.28
N ARG A 316 27.75 7.24 15.27
CA ARG A 316 29.03 6.75 15.81
C ARG A 316 28.80 5.51 16.66
N PRO A 317 29.83 4.62 16.81
CA PRO A 317 29.68 3.44 17.67
C PRO A 317 29.33 3.73 19.14
N ASP A 318 29.60 4.92 19.63
CA ASP A 318 29.22 5.42 20.96
C ASP A 318 27.80 6.04 21.03
N GLY A 319 27.04 5.99 19.92
CA GLY A 319 25.71 6.57 19.80
C GLY A 319 25.68 8.07 19.46
N ALA A 320 26.85 8.74 19.43
CA ALA A 320 26.90 10.17 19.13
C ALA A 320 26.76 10.48 17.63
N GLY A 321 26.28 11.67 17.31
CA GLY A 321 26.28 12.22 15.95
C GLY A 321 25.29 11.55 14.98
N ASP A 322 24.20 10.95 15.50
CA ASP A 322 23.14 10.39 14.66
C ASP A 322 22.53 11.43 13.72
N ARG A 323 22.72 11.24 12.41
CA ARG A 323 22.27 12.18 11.39
C ARG A 323 21.76 11.48 10.11
N PRO A 324 20.78 12.07 9.41
CA PRO A 324 20.40 11.58 8.08
C PRO A 324 21.53 11.82 7.09
N LEU A 325 21.70 10.88 6.15
CA LEU A 325 22.62 11.02 5.02
C LEU A 325 21.84 11.25 3.72
N VAL A 326 20.87 10.39 3.39
CA VAL A 326 20.13 10.45 2.13
C VAL A 326 18.76 9.77 2.27
N LEU A 327 17.75 10.30 1.55
CA LEU A 327 16.46 9.65 1.41
C LEU A 327 16.57 8.41 0.51
N ARG A 328 15.88 7.33 0.87
CA ARG A 328 15.92 6.03 0.19
C ARG A 328 14.51 5.55 -0.17
N ASN A 329 14.31 5.03 -1.38
CA ASN A 329 13.02 4.53 -1.83
C ASN A 329 12.80 3.04 -1.45
N GLY A 330 12.88 2.71 -0.15
CA GLY A 330 12.77 1.33 0.34
C GLY A 330 14.07 0.53 0.22
N GLY A 331 14.01 -0.74 0.66
CA GLY A 331 15.17 -1.63 0.81
C GLY A 331 15.96 -1.37 2.10
N ASP A 332 16.77 -2.32 2.53
CA ASP A 332 17.45 -2.25 3.83
C ASP A 332 18.97 -2.42 3.72
N SER A 333 19.49 -3.19 2.76
CA SER A 333 20.89 -3.56 2.66
C SER A 333 21.84 -2.45 2.20
N LEU A 334 23.02 -2.40 2.78
CA LEU A 334 24.07 -1.40 2.58
C LEU A 334 25.44 -2.08 2.41
N GLY A 335 26.31 -1.51 1.55
CA GLY A 335 27.70 -1.90 1.38
C GLY A 335 28.62 -0.68 1.41
N TRP A 336 29.64 -0.66 2.26
CA TRP A 336 30.64 0.40 2.29
C TRP A 336 31.70 0.21 1.21
N THR A 337 32.21 1.32 0.65
CA THR A 337 33.48 1.28 -0.07
C THR A 337 34.63 1.11 0.92
N PRO A 338 35.73 0.36 0.58
CA PRO A 338 36.82 0.09 1.51
C PRO A 338 37.53 1.33 2.07
N ASP A 339 37.46 2.45 1.39
CA ASP A 339 38.02 3.75 1.83
C ASP A 339 37.07 4.55 2.74
N ALA A 340 35.93 3.96 3.14
CA ALA A 340 34.90 4.57 3.97
C ALA A 340 34.28 5.87 3.41
N ARG A 341 34.49 6.20 2.11
CA ARG A 341 34.01 7.44 1.52
C ARG A 341 32.61 7.39 0.92
N ALA A 342 32.12 6.19 0.62
CA ALA A 342 30.81 6.05 0.01
C ALA A 342 30.06 4.79 0.49
N LEU A 343 28.73 4.80 0.33
CA LEU A 343 27.85 3.66 0.53
C LEU A 343 27.20 3.29 -0.80
N VAL A 344 27.20 2.00 -1.13
CA VAL A 344 26.38 1.42 -2.17
C VAL A 344 25.11 0.84 -1.54
N TYR A 345 23.96 1.08 -2.13
CA TYR A 345 22.66 0.60 -1.64
C TYR A 345 21.69 0.33 -2.80
N SER A 346 20.71 -0.50 -2.55
CA SER A 346 19.60 -0.73 -3.48
C SER A 346 18.40 0.12 -3.10
N GLU A 347 17.62 0.56 -4.08
CA GLU A 347 16.36 1.25 -3.87
C GLU A 347 15.40 1.04 -5.03
N ALA A 348 14.10 1.11 -4.75
CA ALA A 348 13.06 1.02 -5.77
C ALA A 348 13.07 2.26 -6.69
N GLN A 349 13.07 2.02 -7.99
CA GLN A 349 13.06 3.05 -9.02
C GLN A 349 11.96 2.78 -10.05
N VAL A 350 11.33 3.83 -10.56
CA VAL A 350 10.37 3.69 -11.65
C VAL A 350 11.12 3.52 -12.97
N HIS A 351 10.79 2.44 -13.66
CA HIS A 351 11.35 2.08 -14.95
C HIS A 351 10.28 2.15 -16.04
N HIS A 352 10.57 2.81 -17.16
CA HIS A 352 9.63 3.01 -18.29
C HIS A 352 8.22 3.47 -17.88
N THR A 353 8.09 4.27 -16.82
CA THR A 353 6.85 4.87 -16.31
C THR A 353 5.95 3.88 -15.53
N PHE A 354 5.95 2.59 -15.83
CA PHE A 354 4.98 1.62 -15.32
C PHE A 354 5.58 0.61 -14.35
N SER A 355 6.78 0.12 -14.60
CA SER A 355 7.46 -0.85 -13.75
C SER A 355 8.19 -0.19 -12.59
N VAL A 356 8.32 -0.92 -11.48
CA VAL A 356 9.09 -0.49 -10.31
C VAL A 356 10.09 -1.58 -9.96
N PHE A 357 11.35 -1.33 -10.23
CA PHE A 357 12.45 -2.27 -10.02
C PHE A 357 13.49 -1.71 -9.08
N ASN A 358 14.18 -2.59 -8.36
CA ASN A 358 15.31 -2.23 -7.54
C ASN A 358 16.55 -1.99 -8.39
N ASP A 359 17.27 -0.93 -8.07
CA ASP A 359 18.52 -0.55 -8.70
C ASP A 359 19.55 -0.11 -7.68
N LEU A 360 20.82 -0.27 -8.04
CA LEU A 360 21.94 0.14 -7.21
C LEU A 360 22.23 1.62 -7.38
N SER A 361 22.46 2.28 -6.25
CA SER A 361 22.90 3.67 -6.14
C SER A 361 24.12 3.76 -5.21
N ILE A 362 24.96 4.77 -5.40
CA ILE A 362 26.07 5.09 -4.51
C ILE A 362 25.92 6.51 -3.99
N VAL A 363 26.16 6.69 -2.69
CA VAL A 363 26.13 8.00 -2.02
C VAL A 363 27.49 8.31 -1.41
N ASP A 364 28.01 9.50 -1.68
CA ASP A 364 29.21 10.05 -1.07
C ASP A 364 28.90 10.55 0.35
N ILE A 365 29.68 10.09 1.34
CA ILE A 365 29.44 10.35 2.76
C ILE A 365 29.61 11.82 3.14
N ALA A 366 30.57 12.50 2.52
CA ALA A 366 30.89 13.88 2.85
C ALA A 366 29.91 14.88 2.24
N THR A 367 29.44 14.61 1.04
CA THR A 367 28.61 15.55 0.27
C THR A 367 27.13 15.17 0.20
N GLY A 368 26.77 13.90 0.49
CA GLY A 368 25.42 13.37 0.29
C GLY A 368 25.00 13.24 -1.21
N ARG A 369 25.95 13.41 -2.16
CA ARG A 369 25.64 13.28 -3.59
C ARG A 369 25.40 11.82 -3.97
N VAL A 370 24.29 11.58 -4.66
CA VAL A 370 23.90 10.27 -5.15
C VAL A 370 24.19 10.13 -6.63
N ARG A 371 24.75 8.99 -7.01
CA ARG A 371 24.87 8.53 -8.41
C ARG A 371 24.24 7.14 -8.53
N ARG A 372 23.32 6.99 -9.45
CA ARG A 372 22.73 5.68 -9.79
C ARG A 372 23.74 4.86 -10.60
N ILE A 373 23.90 3.59 -10.23
CA ILE A 373 24.85 2.65 -10.87
C ILE A 373 24.14 1.83 -11.94
N THR A 374 22.93 1.30 -11.63
CA THR A 374 22.18 0.41 -12.53
C THR A 374 20.84 1.02 -12.95
N HIS A 375 20.25 0.52 -14.05
CA HIS A 375 19.02 1.05 -14.62
C HIS A 375 18.07 -0.08 -15.04
N GLY A 376 17.12 -0.43 -14.18
CA GLY A 376 16.14 -1.51 -14.39
C GLY A 376 16.76 -2.91 -14.31
N LEU A 377 17.87 -3.04 -13.57
CA LEU A 377 18.60 -4.29 -13.45
C LEU A 377 17.96 -5.26 -12.45
N ARG A 378 17.08 -4.78 -11.57
CA ARG A 378 16.43 -5.57 -10.51
C ARG A 378 17.47 -6.09 -9.49
N ALA A 379 18.38 -5.19 -9.10
CA ALA A 379 19.54 -5.47 -8.27
C ALA A 379 19.26 -5.07 -6.81
N TYR A 380 19.60 -5.96 -5.87
CA TYR A 380 19.43 -5.73 -4.43
C TYR A 380 20.59 -6.36 -3.65
N ASP A 381 20.72 -6.05 -2.37
CA ASP A 381 21.74 -6.52 -1.44
C ASP A 381 23.19 -6.35 -1.94
N PRO A 382 23.65 -5.14 -2.24
CA PRO A 382 24.99 -4.92 -2.72
C PRO A 382 26.04 -5.05 -1.61
N ASP A 383 27.23 -5.58 -1.96
CA ASP A 383 28.44 -5.48 -1.16
C ASP A 383 29.66 -5.18 -2.03
N VAL A 384 30.59 -4.36 -1.53
CA VAL A 384 31.76 -3.90 -2.31
C VAL A 384 32.95 -4.75 -1.98
N SER A 385 33.65 -5.24 -3.01
CA SER A 385 34.86 -6.04 -2.82
C SER A 385 35.95 -5.28 -2.05
N PRO A 386 36.83 -5.96 -1.28
CA PRO A 386 37.92 -5.32 -0.53
C PRO A 386 38.87 -4.50 -1.41
N GLY A 387 38.97 -4.83 -2.69
CA GLY A 387 39.72 -4.05 -3.67
C GLY A 387 39.02 -2.78 -4.16
N GLY A 388 37.77 -2.51 -3.74
CA GLY A 388 37.01 -1.28 -4.07
C GLY A 388 36.55 -1.17 -5.52
N LYS A 389 36.68 -2.21 -6.33
CA LYS A 389 36.40 -2.14 -7.78
C LYS A 389 35.11 -2.82 -8.20
N THR A 390 34.67 -3.83 -7.49
CA THR A 390 33.58 -4.72 -7.88
C THR A 390 32.50 -4.75 -6.81
N ILE A 391 31.24 -4.74 -7.21
CA ILE A 391 30.07 -4.92 -6.36
C ILE A 391 29.54 -6.32 -6.67
N VAL A 392 29.31 -7.14 -5.64
CA VAL A 392 28.45 -8.33 -5.71
C VAL A 392 27.04 -7.94 -5.27
N PHE A 393 26.02 -8.51 -5.89
CA PHE A 393 24.63 -8.26 -5.55
C PHE A 393 23.74 -9.41 -6.02
N ALA A 394 22.54 -9.52 -5.46
CA ALA A 394 21.52 -10.43 -5.96
C ALA A 394 20.65 -9.73 -7.03
N ARG A 395 20.31 -10.46 -8.09
CA ARG A 395 19.48 -9.98 -9.19
C ARG A 395 18.23 -10.83 -9.36
N LYS A 396 17.04 -10.22 -9.36
CA LYS A 396 15.78 -10.91 -9.67
C LYS A 396 15.65 -11.23 -11.16
N LEU A 397 15.24 -12.45 -11.48
CA LEU A 397 15.07 -12.98 -12.85
C LEU A 397 13.69 -13.63 -13.05
N GLY A 398 12.64 -13.05 -12.50
CA GLY A 398 11.28 -13.60 -12.52
C GLY A 398 11.07 -14.60 -11.38
N ASP A 399 11.19 -15.89 -11.69
CA ASP A 399 10.97 -17.01 -10.75
C ASP A 399 12.17 -17.39 -9.87
N ARG A 400 13.27 -16.67 -9.97
CA ARG A 400 14.50 -16.92 -9.22
C ARG A 400 15.36 -15.68 -9.11
N SER A 401 16.40 -15.76 -8.31
CA SER A 401 17.48 -14.79 -8.31
C SER A 401 18.85 -15.46 -8.48
N GLU A 402 19.86 -14.66 -8.81
CA GLU A 402 21.25 -15.07 -9.00
C GLU A 402 22.19 -14.02 -8.44
N LEU A 403 23.35 -14.44 -7.95
CA LEU A 403 24.42 -13.51 -7.65
C LEU A 403 25.08 -13.04 -8.94
N GLN A 404 25.30 -11.74 -9.03
CA GLN A 404 26.01 -11.11 -10.14
C GLN A 404 27.05 -10.12 -9.62
N THR A 405 27.99 -9.77 -10.46
CA THR A 405 29.00 -8.74 -10.16
C THR A 405 28.98 -7.65 -11.20
N ILE A 406 29.26 -6.41 -10.77
CA ILE A 406 29.37 -5.22 -11.62
C ILE A 406 30.51 -4.33 -11.10
N GLY A 407 31.13 -3.56 -11.96
CA GLY A 407 32.08 -2.54 -11.53
C GLY A 407 31.42 -1.41 -10.73
N LEU A 408 32.18 -0.77 -9.83
CA LEU A 408 31.70 0.41 -9.10
C LEU A 408 31.33 1.59 -10.03
N ASP A 409 31.88 1.60 -11.25
CA ASP A 409 31.51 2.53 -12.33
C ASP A 409 30.17 2.20 -13.04
N GLY A 410 29.65 0.99 -12.83
CA GLY A 410 28.44 0.46 -13.47
C GLY A 410 28.72 -0.39 -14.73
N GLU A 411 29.97 -0.67 -15.03
CA GLU A 411 30.38 -1.45 -16.20
C GLU A 411 30.77 -2.89 -15.80
N GLY A 412 30.92 -3.76 -16.79
CA GLY A 412 31.45 -5.12 -16.58
C GLY A 412 30.50 -6.05 -15.82
N LEU A 413 29.19 -5.93 -16.05
CA LEU A 413 28.16 -6.83 -15.50
C LEU A 413 28.46 -8.29 -15.88
N ARG A 414 28.54 -9.18 -14.90
CA ARG A 414 28.79 -10.62 -15.10
C ARG A 414 27.94 -11.46 -14.14
N PRO A 415 27.33 -12.56 -14.62
CA PRO A 415 26.76 -13.56 -13.73
C PRO A 415 27.88 -14.23 -12.91
N LEU A 416 27.62 -14.47 -11.63
CA LEU A 416 28.50 -15.20 -10.74
C LEU A 416 27.97 -16.62 -10.47
N THR A 417 26.64 -16.74 -10.26
CA THR A 417 25.98 -18.02 -10.05
C THR A 417 24.91 -18.27 -11.10
N THR A 418 24.48 -19.52 -11.24
CA THR A 418 23.28 -19.91 -11.98
C THR A 418 22.33 -20.63 -11.04
N SER A 419 21.03 -20.40 -11.19
CA SER A 419 20.01 -20.89 -10.27
C SER A 419 18.92 -21.66 -10.99
N VAL A 420 18.39 -22.69 -10.33
CA VAL A 420 17.14 -23.34 -10.75
C VAL A 420 15.93 -22.46 -10.38
N PRO A 421 14.78 -22.61 -11.04
CA PRO A 421 13.54 -21.94 -10.65
C PRO A 421 13.24 -22.13 -9.14
N GLY A 422 12.72 -21.09 -8.50
CA GLY A 422 12.43 -21.09 -7.06
C GLY A 422 13.65 -20.84 -6.13
N THR A 423 14.85 -20.68 -6.69
CA THR A 423 16.04 -20.32 -5.90
C THR A 423 16.08 -18.81 -5.64
N GLU A 424 16.30 -18.42 -4.38
CA GLU A 424 16.50 -17.02 -4.01
C GLU A 424 17.83 -16.82 -3.27
N TRP A 425 18.51 -15.73 -3.60
CA TRP A 425 19.75 -15.30 -2.98
C TRP A 425 19.53 -14.00 -2.22
N SER A 426 20.17 -13.87 -1.04
CA SER A 426 20.16 -12.61 -0.28
C SER A 426 21.49 -12.40 0.46
N SER A 427 21.72 -11.14 0.82
CA SER A 427 22.80 -10.69 1.72
C SER A 427 24.19 -11.20 1.37
N PRO A 428 24.67 -11.16 0.10
CA PRO A 428 26.04 -11.53 -0.22
C PRO A 428 27.06 -10.59 0.45
N ARG A 429 28.17 -11.16 1.00
CA ARG A 429 29.26 -10.41 1.67
C ARG A 429 30.61 -10.93 1.25
N TRP A 430 31.49 -10.04 0.78
CA TRP A 430 32.85 -10.36 0.48
C TRP A 430 33.65 -10.74 1.74
N ARG A 431 34.43 -11.80 1.66
CA ARG A 431 35.44 -12.07 2.67
C ARG A 431 36.48 -10.94 2.66
N PRO A 432 37.03 -10.52 3.82
CA PRO A 432 38.01 -9.43 3.88
C PRO A 432 39.25 -9.65 2.98
N GLN A 433 39.64 -10.92 2.74
CA GLN A 433 40.71 -11.29 1.84
C GLN A 433 40.36 -11.22 0.35
N GLY A 434 39.05 -11.14 0.02
CA GLY A 434 38.56 -11.04 -1.36
C GLY A 434 38.53 -12.33 -2.17
N ASP A 435 38.79 -13.46 -1.55
CA ASP A 435 38.89 -14.79 -2.16
C ASP A 435 37.58 -15.62 -2.04
N ALA A 436 36.60 -15.11 -1.29
CA ALA A 436 35.31 -15.76 -1.10
C ALA A 436 34.18 -14.76 -0.89
N ILE A 437 32.93 -15.20 -1.12
CA ILE A 437 31.69 -14.48 -0.79
C ILE A 437 30.86 -15.43 0.04
N VAL A 438 30.27 -14.95 1.14
CA VAL A 438 29.22 -15.64 1.87
C VAL A 438 27.87 -15.04 1.51
N ALA A 439 26.82 -15.87 1.41
CA ALA A 439 25.45 -15.41 1.11
C ALA A 439 24.41 -16.36 1.73
N ALA A 440 23.19 -15.92 1.89
CA ALA A 440 22.07 -16.79 2.15
C ALA A 440 21.44 -17.25 0.83
N ARG A 441 21.03 -18.52 0.77
CA ARG A 441 20.40 -19.14 -0.41
C ARG A 441 19.19 -19.96 0.01
N LEU A 442 18.01 -19.58 -0.49
CA LEU A 442 16.80 -20.37 -0.40
C LEU A 442 16.71 -21.31 -1.61
N LEU A 443 16.54 -22.59 -1.36
CA LEU A 443 16.23 -23.58 -2.38
C LEU A 443 14.75 -24.01 -2.29
N PRO A 444 14.15 -24.53 -3.39
CA PRO A 444 12.82 -25.13 -3.35
C PRO A 444 12.68 -26.12 -2.20
N GLY A 445 11.51 -26.11 -1.54
CA GLY A 445 11.28 -26.91 -0.33
C GLY A 445 11.65 -26.22 0.99
N GLY A 446 12.09 -24.94 0.94
CA GLY A 446 12.33 -24.12 2.14
C GLY A 446 13.69 -24.30 2.79
N TRP A 447 14.69 -24.80 2.07
CA TRP A 447 16.08 -24.91 2.53
C TRP A 447 16.76 -23.55 2.41
N LEU A 448 16.90 -22.85 3.53
CA LEU A 448 17.44 -21.50 3.60
C LEU A 448 18.75 -21.50 4.38
N ASP A 449 19.84 -21.68 3.66
CA ASP A 449 21.16 -21.96 4.19
C ASP A 449 22.18 -20.86 3.88
N ILE A 450 23.18 -20.75 4.76
CA ILE A 450 24.39 -19.98 4.48
C ILE A 450 25.30 -20.80 3.56
N VAL A 451 25.77 -20.16 2.50
CA VAL A 451 26.68 -20.74 1.51
C VAL A 451 27.89 -19.86 1.26
N ARG A 452 29.00 -20.49 0.89
CA ARG A 452 30.23 -19.85 0.40
C ARG A 452 30.30 -19.95 -1.11
N VAL A 453 30.61 -18.84 -1.78
CA VAL A 453 30.76 -18.75 -3.23
C VAL A 453 32.18 -18.32 -3.58
N ASP A 454 32.81 -19.05 -4.49
CA ASP A 454 34.10 -18.68 -5.09
C ASP A 454 33.88 -17.56 -6.13
N PRO A 455 34.44 -16.36 -5.97
CA PRO A 455 34.20 -15.24 -6.88
C PRO A 455 34.84 -15.40 -8.26
N ALA A 456 35.81 -16.32 -8.43
CA ALA A 456 36.46 -16.60 -9.70
C ALA A 456 35.70 -17.60 -10.55
N THR A 457 35.13 -18.62 -9.94
CA THR A 457 34.51 -19.78 -10.62
C THR A 457 32.99 -19.82 -10.48
N GLY A 458 32.43 -19.14 -9.47
CA GLY A 458 31.01 -19.24 -9.12
C GLY A 458 30.62 -20.53 -8.40
N ALA A 459 31.61 -21.35 -7.99
CA ALA A 459 31.38 -22.59 -7.24
C ALA A 459 30.72 -22.29 -5.88
N VAL A 460 29.69 -23.04 -5.53
CA VAL A 460 28.89 -22.86 -4.31
C VAL A 460 29.10 -24.04 -3.35
N GLU A 461 29.43 -23.73 -2.13
CA GLU A 461 29.58 -24.68 -1.02
C GLU A 461 28.61 -24.35 0.10
N GLY A 462 27.81 -25.32 0.57
CA GLY A 462 26.94 -25.16 1.74
C GLY A 462 27.76 -25.12 3.03
N LEU A 463 27.44 -24.18 3.89
CA LEU A 463 28.01 -24.03 5.22
C LEU A 463 27.04 -24.48 6.32
N THR A 464 25.72 -24.29 6.09
CA THR A 464 24.66 -24.88 6.92
C THR A 464 23.77 -25.78 6.06
N HIS A 465 23.02 -26.71 6.68
CA HIS A 465 22.37 -27.81 5.95
C HIS A 465 21.08 -28.28 6.66
N ASP A 466 20.29 -27.37 7.22
CA ASP A 466 19.02 -27.69 7.87
C ASP A 466 17.91 -26.73 7.40
N ARG A 467 16.68 -26.88 7.89
CA ARG A 467 15.59 -26.00 7.53
C ARG A 467 15.38 -24.85 8.54
N ALA A 468 16.34 -24.56 9.41
CA ALA A 468 16.36 -23.31 10.14
C ALA A 468 16.49 -22.12 9.15
N LYS A 469 15.97 -20.97 9.53
CA LYS A 469 16.12 -19.74 8.74
C LYS A 469 17.51 -19.15 9.00
N ASP A 470 18.52 -19.60 8.25
CA ASP A 470 19.91 -19.11 8.33
C ASP A 470 20.13 -18.03 7.27
N VAL A 471 20.25 -16.76 7.70
CA VAL A 471 20.28 -15.57 6.80
C VAL A 471 21.20 -14.48 7.32
N GLU A 472 21.38 -13.42 6.52
CA GLU A 472 22.11 -12.19 6.86
C GLU A 472 23.57 -12.46 7.29
N PRO A 473 24.36 -13.24 6.54
CA PRO A 473 25.73 -13.56 6.93
C PRO A 473 26.64 -12.33 6.85
N THR A 474 27.65 -12.31 7.74
CA THR A 474 28.78 -11.38 7.70
C THR A 474 30.04 -12.06 8.16
N TRP A 475 31.20 -11.52 7.81
CA TRP A 475 32.51 -12.06 8.20
C TRP A 475 33.07 -11.38 9.45
N THR A 476 33.82 -12.12 10.27
CA THR A 476 34.78 -11.49 11.16
C THR A 476 35.95 -10.89 10.37
N PRO A 477 36.66 -9.87 10.89
CA PRO A 477 37.74 -9.19 10.13
C PRO A 477 38.90 -10.12 9.73
N ASP A 478 39.15 -11.18 10.47
CA ASP A 478 40.13 -12.23 10.13
C ASP A 478 39.67 -13.16 9.00
N GLY A 479 38.36 -13.14 8.68
CA GLY A 479 37.74 -13.98 7.67
C GLY A 479 37.64 -15.47 8.05
N GLU A 480 37.84 -15.84 9.33
CA GLU A 480 37.81 -17.21 9.80
C GLU A 480 36.45 -17.64 10.37
N THR A 481 35.57 -16.71 10.66
CA THR A 481 34.25 -16.97 11.22
C THR A 481 33.17 -16.24 10.43
N VAL A 482 32.03 -16.89 10.18
CA VAL A 482 30.81 -16.32 9.60
C VAL A 482 29.82 -16.11 10.73
N VAL A 483 29.37 -14.86 10.92
CA VAL A 483 28.31 -14.49 11.85
C VAL A 483 27.01 -14.33 11.05
N PHE A 484 25.90 -14.91 11.50
CA PHE A 484 24.65 -14.89 10.80
C PHE A 484 23.44 -14.98 11.75
N ARG A 485 22.26 -14.64 11.28
CA ARG A 485 21.00 -14.85 12.00
C ARG A 485 20.48 -16.25 11.78
N SER A 486 19.99 -16.88 12.88
CA SER A 486 19.28 -18.16 12.82
C SER A 486 18.13 -18.20 13.82
N ASP A 487 17.04 -18.84 13.45
CA ASP A 487 15.86 -19.07 14.31
C ASP A 487 15.84 -20.46 14.98
N ARG A 488 16.97 -21.21 14.92
CA ARG A 488 17.09 -22.61 15.34
C ARG A 488 16.70 -22.90 16.78
N ASP A 489 16.64 -21.95 17.66
CA ASP A 489 16.17 -22.07 19.03
C ASP A 489 14.80 -21.40 19.29
N GLY A 490 14.04 -21.19 18.22
CA GLY A 490 12.67 -20.61 18.23
C GLY A 490 12.61 -19.09 18.39
N ILE A 491 13.78 -18.43 18.44
CA ILE A 491 13.92 -16.96 18.41
C ILE A 491 15.09 -16.63 17.48
N SER A 492 14.93 -15.62 16.64
CA SER A 492 16.01 -15.09 15.81
C SER A 492 17.15 -14.58 16.70
N ASN A 493 18.27 -15.30 16.71
CA ASN A 493 19.50 -14.97 17.40
C ASN A 493 20.68 -14.96 16.45
N LEU A 494 21.77 -14.29 16.84
CA LEU A 494 23.01 -14.28 16.08
C LEU A 494 23.88 -15.49 16.48
N HIS A 495 24.42 -16.14 15.45
CA HIS A 495 25.24 -17.33 15.56
C HIS A 495 26.59 -17.10 14.87
N ALA A 496 27.64 -17.83 15.29
CA ALA A 496 28.95 -17.82 14.69
C ALA A 496 29.30 -19.22 14.23
N LEU A 497 29.66 -19.39 12.96
CA LEU A 497 30.22 -20.61 12.39
C LEU A 497 31.71 -20.42 12.18
N ARG A 498 32.55 -21.15 12.95
CA ARG A 498 33.99 -21.17 12.78
C ARG A 498 34.34 -22.13 11.65
N LEU A 499 35.02 -21.63 10.61
CA LEU A 499 35.32 -22.43 9.43
C LEU A 499 36.43 -23.49 9.66
N SER A 500 37.32 -23.29 10.63
CA SER A 500 38.44 -24.21 10.89
C SER A 500 38.01 -25.54 11.44
N ASP A 501 36.94 -25.63 12.22
CA ASP A 501 36.48 -26.84 12.91
C ASP A 501 34.97 -27.10 12.73
N GLY A 502 34.26 -26.23 12.03
CA GLY A 502 32.82 -26.35 11.81
C GLY A 502 31.95 -26.08 13.05
N SER A 503 32.53 -25.54 14.13
CA SER A 503 31.78 -25.28 15.37
C SER A 503 30.78 -24.17 15.19
N LEU A 504 29.51 -24.43 15.57
CA LEU A 504 28.42 -23.49 15.56
C LEU A 504 28.12 -23.02 16.98
N LEU A 505 28.26 -21.71 17.20
CA LEU A 505 28.10 -21.04 18.49
C LEU A 505 26.95 -20.05 18.45
N ARG A 506 26.21 -19.94 19.55
CA ARG A 506 25.19 -18.87 19.72
C ARG A 506 25.84 -17.66 20.39
N LEU A 507 25.81 -16.51 19.70
CA LEU A 507 26.39 -15.25 20.19
C LEU A 507 25.41 -14.41 21.02
N THR A 508 24.11 -14.48 20.72
CA THR A 508 23.10 -13.70 21.44
C THR A 508 22.06 -14.58 22.10
N ASN A 509 21.48 -14.10 23.19
CA ASN A 509 20.32 -14.64 23.87
C ASN A 509 19.37 -13.49 24.19
N VAL A 510 18.36 -13.26 23.34
CA VAL A 510 17.43 -12.13 23.44
C VAL A 510 15.97 -12.60 23.58
N LEU A 511 15.08 -11.74 24.07
CA LEU A 511 13.66 -12.03 24.19
C LEU A 511 12.90 -11.70 22.91
N GLY A 512 13.27 -10.61 22.25
CA GLY A 512 12.70 -10.17 20.98
C GLY A 512 13.28 -10.94 19.82
N GLY A 513 14.35 -10.41 19.25
CA GLY A 513 15.14 -10.99 18.17
C GLY A 513 16.35 -10.10 17.86
N ALA A 514 17.38 -10.67 17.29
CA ALA A 514 18.59 -10.00 16.82
C ALA A 514 18.79 -10.30 15.32
N PHE A 515 18.96 -9.24 14.52
CA PHE A 515 18.93 -9.26 13.06
C PHE A 515 20.10 -8.47 12.48
N ASP A 516 20.43 -8.68 11.21
CA ASP A 516 21.38 -7.88 10.44
C ASP A 516 22.77 -7.70 11.10
N PRO A 517 23.48 -8.74 11.47
CA PRO A 517 24.75 -8.59 12.18
C PRO A 517 25.79 -7.82 11.36
N SER A 518 26.58 -7.00 12.05
CA SER A 518 27.77 -6.33 11.52
C SER A 518 28.87 -6.34 12.54
N VAL A 519 30.02 -6.91 12.20
CA VAL A 519 31.20 -6.98 13.08
C VAL A 519 32.05 -5.73 12.90
N SER A 520 32.54 -5.14 14.00
CA SER A 520 33.46 -4.00 13.94
C SER A 520 34.79 -4.36 13.30
N PRO A 521 35.51 -3.44 12.65
CA PRO A 521 36.80 -3.71 11.99
C PRO A 521 37.91 -4.24 12.93
N ASP A 522 37.80 -3.95 14.22
CA ASP A 522 38.74 -4.47 15.25
C ASP A 522 38.31 -5.85 15.82
N GLY A 523 37.15 -6.39 15.35
CA GLY A 523 36.62 -7.68 15.76
C GLY A 523 36.10 -7.76 17.20
N ARG A 524 35.90 -6.61 17.89
CA ARG A 524 35.53 -6.58 19.31
C ARG A 524 34.06 -6.31 19.57
N SER A 525 33.37 -5.75 18.62
CA SER A 525 31.97 -5.30 18.77
C SER A 525 31.09 -5.86 17.65
N LEU A 526 29.83 -6.09 17.98
CA LEU A 526 28.77 -6.52 17.10
C LEU A 526 27.69 -5.47 17.12
N ALA A 527 27.30 -4.93 15.95
CA ALA A 527 26.11 -4.12 15.79
C ALA A 527 25.02 -4.97 15.15
N PHE A 528 23.78 -4.78 15.57
CA PHE A 528 22.63 -5.53 15.06
C PHE A 528 21.33 -4.75 15.23
N SER A 529 20.30 -5.15 14.48
CA SER A 529 18.93 -4.67 14.67
C SER A 529 18.27 -5.50 15.78
N SER A 530 17.82 -4.86 16.84
CA SER A 530 17.15 -5.49 17.99
C SER A 530 15.65 -5.22 17.93
N TYR A 531 14.82 -6.22 18.26
CA TYR A 531 13.37 -6.12 18.17
C TYR A 531 12.70 -5.92 19.54
N SER A 532 11.80 -4.97 19.62
CA SER A 532 10.85 -4.72 20.72
C SER A 532 9.41 -4.58 20.22
N SER A 533 8.43 -4.44 21.10
CA SER A 533 7.03 -4.16 20.70
C SER A 533 6.85 -2.82 19.99
N ARG A 534 7.87 -1.97 19.92
CA ARG A 534 7.89 -0.72 19.16
C ARG A 534 8.48 -0.88 17.77
N GLY A 535 8.99 -2.06 17.44
CA GLY A 535 9.69 -2.39 16.21
C GLY A 535 11.19 -2.60 16.44
N PHE A 536 11.98 -2.21 15.45
CA PHE A 536 13.42 -2.45 15.44
C PHE A 536 14.21 -1.20 15.79
N ASP A 537 15.27 -1.37 16.58
CA ASP A 537 16.26 -0.34 16.89
C ASP A 537 17.68 -0.91 16.74
N ILE A 538 18.69 -0.05 16.58
CA ILE A 538 20.08 -0.47 16.44
C ILE A 538 20.72 -0.58 17.82
N GLU A 539 21.34 -1.72 18.07
CA GLU A 539 22.10 -1.99 19.29
C GLU A 539 23.53 -2.46 18.98
N THR A 540 24.41 -2.33 19.98
CA THR A 540 25.76 -2.89 19.96
C THR A 540 26.01 -3.73 21.20
N ALA A 541 26.76 -4.84 21.02
CA ALA A 541 27.22 -5.70 22.10
C ALA A 541 28.70 -6.09 21.89
N PRO A 542 29.42 -6.48 22.93
CA PRO A 542 30.75 -7.11 22.76
C PRO A 542 30.65 -8.39 21.93
N LEU A 543 31.60 -8.61 21.02
CA LEU A 543 31.73 -9.87 20.30
C LEU A 543 32.62 -10.85 21.07
N GLU A 544 32.00 -11.75 21.81
CA GLU A 544 32.69 -12.72 22.66
C GLU A 544 32.54 -14.15 22.12
N THR A 545 33.31 -14.51 21.09
CA THR A 545 33.28 -15.87 20.51
C THR A 545 33.86 -16.93 21.45
N GLY A 546 34.68 -16.54 22.41
CA GLY A 546 35.33 -17.48 23.37
C GLY A 546 34.40 -17.91 24.51
N SER A 547 33.43 -17.14 24.89
CA SER A 547 32.42 -17.43 25.92
C SER A 547 31.07 -17.88 25.36
N ALA A 548 30.92 -17.90 24.05
CA ALA A 548 29.69 -18.26 23.36
C ALA A 548 29.29 -19.73 23.63
N SER A 549 27.99 -19.94 23.83
CA SER A 549 27.44 -21.29 24.05
C SER A 549 27.36 -22.06 22.73
N PRO A 550 27.53 -23.37 22.72
CA PRO A 550 27.21 -24.19 21.56
C PRO A 550 25.76 -23.93 21.13
N ALA A 551 25.53 -23.82 19.83
CA ALA A 551 24.18 -23.73 19.29
C ALA A 551 23.41 -25.03 19.57
N GLY A 552 22.13 -24.93 19.86
CA GLY A 552 21.23 -26.07 19.94
C GLY A 552 21.12 -26.80 18.60
N THR A 553 20.79 -28.08 18.63
CA THR A 553 20.45 -28.84 17.44
C THR A 553 19.05 -28.37 16.95
N TRP A 554 18.94 -28.06 15.66
CA TRP A 554 17.64 -27.77 15.05
C TRP A 554 16.71 -28.98 15.11
N VAL A 555 15.51 -28.80 15.60
CA VAL A 555 14.46 -29.81 15.54
C VAL A 555 13.42 -29.32 14.52
N ASP A 556 13.33 -30.01 13.41
CA ASP A 556 12.40 -29.67 12.34
C ASP A 556 10.98 -30.14 12.66
N GLU A 557 10.16 -29.22 13.12
CA GLU A 557 8.74 -29.47 13.41
C GLU A 557 7.83 -29.16 12.21
N ASN A 558 8.39 -28.63 11.11
CA ASN A 558 7.61 -28.30 9.93
C ASN A 558 7.22 -29.57 9.17
N PRO A 559 6.02 -29.60 8.55
CA PRO A 559 5.65 -30.68 7.63
C PRO A 559 6.69 -30.84 6.50
N PRO A 560 6.77 -32.04 5.90
CA PRO A 560 7.58 -32.19 4.70
C PRO A 560 7.06 -31.26 3.59
N PRO A 561 7.95 -30.73 2.74
CA PRO A 561 7.54 -29.95 1.58
C PRO A 561 6.63 -30.75 0.66
N HIS A 562 5.67 -30.06 0.03
CA HIS A 562 4.84 -30.68 -1.00
C HIS A 562 5.70 -31.00 -2.24
N PRO A 563 5.38 -32.07 -2.98
CA PRO A 563 6.05 -32.34 -4.24
C PRO A 563 5.78 -31.22 -5.26
N ASP A 564 6.75 -31.00 -6.16
CA ASP A 564 6.57 -30.05 -7.24
C ASP A 564 5.35 -30.46 -8.10
N PRO A 565 4.47 -29.51 -8.44
CA PRO A 565 3.31 -29.79 -9.25
C PRO A 565 3.74 -30.19 -10.68
N MET A 566 3.05 -31.16 -11.28
CA MET A 566 3.21 -31.40 -12.72
C MET A 566 2.62 -30.22 -13.50
N PRO A 567 3.41 -29.51 -14.33
CA PRO A 567 2.91 -28.41 -15.11
C PRO A 567 1.78 -28.82 -16.05
N ASP A 568 0.71 -28.04 -16.12
CA ASP A 568 -0.39 -28.30 -17.05
C ASP A 568 0.06 -28.20 -18.50
N ALA A 569 -0.31 -29.19 -19.30
CA ALA A 569 0.04 -29.29 -20.73
C ALA A 569 -0.98 -28.60 -21.66
N SER A 570 -2.04 -28.00 -21.13
CA SER A 570 -3.07 -27.30 -21.93
C SER A 570 -2.45 -26.20 -22.79
N PRO A 571 -2.92 -26.00 -24.03
CA PRO A 571 -2.38 -24.97 -24.90
C PRO A 571 -2.73 -23.57 -24.37
N ALA A 572 -1.75 -22.68 -24.35
CA ALA A 572 -1.98 -21.26 -24.07
C ALA A 572 -2.71 -20.61 -25.25
N THR A 573 -3.69 -19.77 -24.96
CA THR A 573 -4.47 -19.02 -25.96
C THR A 573 -4.32 -17.52 -25.72
N PRO A 574 -4.45 -16.66 -26.75
CA PRO A 574 -4.45 -15.22 -26.55
C PRO A 574 -5.55 -14.80 -25.57
N TYR A 575 -5.20 -13.88 -24.66
CA TYR A 575 -6.17 -13.30 -23.71
C TYR A 575 -7.31 -12.60 -24.44
N ARG A 576 -8.55 -12.85 -24.02
CA ARG A 576 -9.77 -12.22 -24.55
C ARG A 576 -10.57 -11.56 -23.41
N PRO A 577 -10.83 -10.23 -23.46
CA PRO A 577 -11.52 -9.52 -22.38
C PRO A 577 -13.03 -9.80 -22.32
N TRP A 578 -13.65 -10.24 -23.41
CA TRP A 578 -15.10 -10.23 -23.62
C TRP A 578 -15.89 -11.06 -22.61
N SER A 579 -15.30 -12.16 -22.09
CA SER A 579 -15.99 -13.09 -21.18
C SER A 579 -16.31 -12.46 -19.81
N THR A 580 -15.59 -11.42 -19.40
CA THR A 580 -15.74 -10.77 -18.09
C THR A 580 -16.33 -9.36 -18.16
N LEU A 581 -16.46 -8.79 -19.37
CA LEU A 581 -17.02 -7.43 -19.56
C LEU A 581 -18.54 -7.34 -19.37
N TRP A 582 -19.24 -8.46 -19.38
CA TRP A 582 -20.68 -8.46 -19.17
C TRP A 582 -21.07 -7.98 -17.76
N PRO A 583 -22.23 -7.30 -17.62
CA PRO A 583 -22.74 -6.89 -16.31
C PRO A 583 -22.82 -8.10 -15.37
N ARG A 584 -22.28 -7.98 -14.16
CA ARG A 584 -22.33 -9.02 -13.14
C ARG A 584 -23.30 -8.70 -12.02
N PHE A 585 -23.79 -7.48 -11.98
CA PHE A 585 -24.74 -7.01 -10.99
C PHE A 585 -25.60 -5.88 -11.54
N TRP A 586 -26.72 -5.65 -10.89
CA TRP A 586 -27.44 -4.39 -10.93
C TRP A 586 -27.85 -4.02 -9.50
N THR A 587 -27.71 -2.74 -9.16
CA THR A 587 -27.91 -2.27 -7.79
C THR A 587 -28.99 -1.21 -7.80
N PRO A 588 -30.10 -1.35 -7.04
CA PRO A 588 -30.97 -0.25 -6.73
C PRO A 588 -30.17 0.88 -6.08
N TRP A 589 -30.36 2.10 -6.53
CA TRP A 589 -29.62 3.26 -6.07
C TRP A 589 -30.55 4.44 -5.83
N ALA A 590 -30.27 5.21 -4.77
CA ALA A 590 -30.96 6.48 -4.52
C ALA A 590 -29.91 7.57 -4.28
N SER A 591 -30.16 8.73 -4.84
CA SER A 591 -29.36 9.94 -4.64
C SER A 591 -30.28 11.05 -4.15
N PHE A 592 -29.92 11.64 -3.00
CA PHE A 592 -30.67 12.72 -2.38
C PHE A 592 -29.95 14.04 -2.66
N GLY A 593 -30.64 15.02 -3.20
CA GLY A 593 -30.06 16.30 -3.59
C GLY A 593 -30.96 17.49 -3.33
N ALA A 594 -30.38 18.70 -3.15
CA ALA A 594 -31.13 19.91 -2.86
C ALA A 594 -32.14 20.24 -3.96
N ALA A 595 -31.82 19.95 -5.23
CA ALA A 595 -32.71 20.20 -6.36
C ALA A 595 -33.81 19.14 -6.47
N GLN A 596 -33.46 17.85 -6.46
CA GLN A 596 -34.39 16.71 -6.44
C GLN A 596 -33.75 15.43 -5.97
N ASP A 597 -34.59 14.52 -5.48
CA ASP A 597 -34.21 13.16 -5.21
C ASP A 597 -34.27 12.29 -6.47
N ARG A 598 -33.40 11.29 -6.56
CA ARG A 598 -33.37 10.37 -7.70
C ARG A 598 -33.32 8.93 -7.23
N VAL A 599 -34.04 8.04 -7.89
CA VAL A 599 -34.05 6.60 -7.59
C VAL A 599 -33.92 5.82 -8.90
N GLY A 600 -33.19 4.72 -8.86
CA GLY A 600 -33.01 3.90 -10.07
C GLY A 600 -32.01 2.78 -9.88
N VAL A 601 -31.17 2.54 -10.87
CA VAL A 601 -30.26 1.40 -10.91
C VAL A 601 -28.86 1.79 -11.39
N VAL A 602 -27.86 1.07 -10.86
CA VAL A 602 -26.45 1.18 -11.27
C VAL A 602 -25.95 -0.20 -11.65
N THR A 603 -25.16 -0.29 -12.72
CA THR A 603 -24.47 -1.50 -13.15
C THR A 603 -23.08 -1.17 -13.70
N GLY A 604 -22.23 -2.18 -13.84
CA GLY A 604 -20.89 -1.99 -14.39
C GLY A 604 -20.14 -3.30 -14.58
N GLY A 605 -18.95 -3.20 -15.16
CA GLY A 605 -18.09 -4.32 -15.43
C GLY A 605 -16.66 -3.93 -15.74
N SER A 606 -15.76 -4.90 -15.66
CA SER A 606 -14.36 -4.76 -16.08
C SER A 606 -13.87 -6.07 -16.69
N ASP A 607 -12.77 -5.99 -17.42
CA ASP A 607 -12.04 -7.20 -17.78
C ASP A 607 -11.06 -7.60 -16.66
N VAL A 608 -10.53 -8.81 -16.73
CA VAL A 608 -9.62 -9.37 -15.70
C VAL A 608 -8.35 -8.54 -15.52
N LEU A 609 -7.88 -7.88 -16.58
CA LEU A 609 -6.66 -7.07 -16.57
C LEU A 609 -6.93 -5.60 -16.23
N PHE A 610 -8.18 -5.21 -15.95
CA PHE A 610 -8.60 -3.82 -15.74
C PHE A 610 -8.24 -2.88 -16.90
N ARG A 611 -8.04 -3.44 -18.10
CA ARG A 611 -7.83 -2.65 -19.33
C ARG A 611 -9.09 -2.02 -19.85
N HIS A 612 -10.23 -2.62 -19.54
CA HIS A 612 -11.56 -2.14 -19.85
C HIS A 612 -12.35 -2.06 -18.56
N ALA A 613 -12.91 -0.91 -18.26
CA ALA A 613 -13.85 -0.74 -17.16
C ALA A 613 -14.99 0.17 -17.63
N TRP A 614 -16.21 -0.13 -17.24
CA TRP A 614 -17.37 0.68 -17.58
C TRP A 614 -18.41 0.66 -16.48
N GLY A 615 -19.19 1.73 -16.39
CA GLY A 615 -20.33 1.82 -15.49
C GLY A 615 -21.46 2.60 -16.15
N LEU A 616 -22.69 2.23 -15.81
CA LEU A 616 -23.92 2.86 -16.25
C LEU A 616 -24.85 3.10 -15.04
N GLU A 617 -25.47 4.24 -15.01
CA GLU A 617 -26.47 4.68 -14.05
C GLU A 617 -27.72 5.15 -14.81
N ALA A 618 -28.89 4.73 -14.35
CA ALA A 618 -30.18 5.22 -14.82
C ALA A 618 -31.06 5.53 -13.62
N LEU A 619 -31.38 6.82 -13.41
CA LEU A 619 -32.11 7.31 -12.25
C LEU A 619 -33.32 8.11 -12.67
N TRP A 620 -34.44 7.88 -12.03
CA TRP A 620 -35.68 8.66 -12.20
C TRP A 620 -35.70 9.81 -11.18
N GLY A 621 -35.85 11.04 -11.69
CA GLY A 621 -35.95 12.25 -10.89
C GLY A 621 -37.35 12.43 -10.34
N THR A 622 -37.49 12.59 -9.02
CA THR A 622 -38.80 12.63 -8.35
C THR A 622 -39.60 13.88 -8.63
N LYS A 623 -38.95 15.03 -8.89
CA LYS A 623 -39.64 16.29 -9.24
C LYS A 623 -39.87 16.41 -10.74
N THR A 624 -38.84 16.17 -11.53
CA THR A 624 -38.93 16.33 -13.00
C THR A 624 -39.69 15.20 -13.70
N GLY A 625 -39.86 14.04 -13.06
CA GLY A 625 -40.46 12.86 -13.67
C GLY A 625 -39.65 12.28 -14.85
N LYS A 626 -38.39 12.69 -15.03
CA LYS A 626 -37.53 12.27 -16.14
C LYS A 626 -36.51 11.20 -15.66
N VAL A 627 -36.02 10.40 -16.62
CA VAL A 627 -34.95 9.48 -16.38
C VAL A 627 -33.63 10.14 -16.76
N ASP A 628 -32.73 10.24 -15.80
CA ASP A 628 -31.37 10.71 -15.97
C ASP A 628 -30.46 9.50 -16.22
N GLY A 629 -29.46 9.65 -17.10
CA GLY A 629 -28.51 8.63 -17.46
C GLY A 629 -27.08 9.11 -17.31
N ARG A 630 -26.22 8.30 -16.71
CA ARG A 630 -24.77 8.55 -16.65
C ARG A 630 -24.01 7.30 -17.02
N GLY A 631 -22.91 7.48 -17.76
CA GLY A 631 -22.04 6.37 -18.10
C GLY A 631 -20.59 6.77 -18.24
N PHE A 632 -19.72 5.82 -17.98
CA PHE A 632 -18.30 5.98 -18.26
C PHE A 632 -17.72 4.71 -18.88
N TYR A 633 -16.67 4.88 -19.66
CA TYR A 633 -15.84 3.80 -20.18
C TYR A 633 -14.37 4.21 -20.10
N ILE A 634 -13.55 3.33 -19.48
CA ILE A 634 -12.11 3.47 -19.36
C ILE A 634 -11.45 2.44 -20.25
N TYR A 635 -10.47 2.88 -21.04
CA TYR A 635 -9.58 2.00 -21.79
C TYR A 635 -8.13 2.28 -21.43
N ASP A 636 -7.50 1.30 -20.76
CA ASP A 636 -6.19 1.43 -20.13
C ASP A 636 -5.14 0.49 -20.73
N ARG A 637 -5.19 0.29 -22.06
CA ARG A 637 -4.25 -0.57 -22.80
C ARG A 637 -3.01 0.17 -23.27
N PHE A 638 -3.12 1.48 -23.50
CA PHE A 638 -2.07 2.31 -24.06
C PHE A 638 -1.32 3.10 -22.98
N ARG A 639 -0.23 3.78 -23.37
CA ARG A 639 0.45 4.70 -22.47
C ARG A 639 -0.45 5.81 -21.97
N PRO A 640 -1.29 6.50 -22.78
CA PRO A 640 -2.38 7.30 -22.25
C PRO A 640 -3.55 6.41 -21.83
N THR A 641 -4.13 6.69 -20.66
CA THR A 641 -5.45 6.18 -20.28
C THR A 641 -6.51 6.97 -21.02
N LEU A 642 -7.43 6.28 -21.69
CA LEU A 642 -8.56 6.89 -22.37
C LEU A 642 -9.81 6.76 -21.48
N LEU A 643 -10.56 7.85 -21.34
CA LEU A 643 -11.83 7.92 -20.60
C LEU A 643 -12.91 8.59 -21.47
N VAL A 644 -14.03 7.92 -21.59
CA VAL A 644 -15.27 8.48 -22.15
C VAL A 644 -16.26 8.62 -21.01
N THR A 645 -16.87 9.79 -20.85
CA THR A 645 -18.03 9.99 -19.97
C THR A 645 -19.20 10.58 -20.75
N ALA A 646 -20.39 10.06 -20.51
CA ALA A 646 -21.64 10.57 -21.07
C ALA A 646 -22.64 10.78 -19.94
N GLU A 647 -23.31 11.93 -19.95
CA GLU A 647 -24.34 12.32 -18.97
C GLU A 647 -25.54 12.89 -19.70
N ASP A 648 -26.75 12.55 -19.27
CA ASP A 648 -28.03 13.14 -19.66
C ASP A 648 -28.85 13.33 -18.38
N GLU A 649 -28.91 14.54 -17.87
CA GLU A 649 -29.50 14.86 -16.57
C GLU A 649 -30.51 16.01 -16.71
N THR A 650 -31.67 15.88 -16.06
CA THR A 650 -32.68 16.95 -15.98
C THR A 650 -32.79 17.40 -14.53
N SER A 651 -32.60 18.69 -14.28
CA SER A 651 -32.68 19.27 -12.95
C SER A 651 -33.60 20.46 -12.94
N PRO A 652 -34.45 20.62 -11.91
CA PRO A 652 -35.22 21.84 -11.72
C PRO A 652 -34.26 22.96 -11.31
N VAL A 653 -34.38 24.13 -11.97
CA VAL A 653 -33.60 25.35 -11.74
C VAL A 653 -34.55 26.50 -11.49
N GLU A 654 -34.33 27.27 -10.43
CA GLU A 654 -35.06 28.47 -10.13
C GLU A 654 -34.53 29.62 -10.99
N VAL A 655 -35.39 30.22 -11.79
CA VAL A 655 -35.07 31.36 -12.69
C VAL A 655 -35.85 32.59 -12.23
N ALA A 656 -35.17 33.72 -12.17
CA ALA A 656 -35.83 34.98 -11.90
C ALA A 656 -36.74 35.37 -13.12
N ALA A 657 -38.05 35.44 -12.94
CA ALA A 657 -38.99 35.89 -13.93
C ALA A 657 -39.67 37.20 -13.47
N GLU A 658 -40.24 37.98 -14.40
CA GLU A 658 -40.92 39.25 -14.08
C GLU A 658 -42.05 39.08 -13.06
N ALA A 659 -42.67 37.91 -12.99
CA ALA A 659 -43.76 37.56 -12.06
C ALA A 659 -43.30 36.97 -10.73
N GLY A 660 -41.99 36.89 -10.46
CA GLY A 660 -41.37 36.22 -9.30
C GLY A 660 -40.56 35.00 -9.73
N PRO A 661 -39.80 34.35 -8.78
CA PRO A 661 -38.99 33.18 -9.11
C PRO A 661 -39.89 32.05 -9.65
N SER A 662 -39.55 31.49 -10.80
CA SER A 662 -40.22 30.34 -11.40
C SER A 662 -39.22 29.16 -11.54
N GLU A 663 -39.69 27.94 -11.31
CA GLU A 663 -38.91 26.74 -11.48
C GLU A 663 -39.05 26.20 -12.91
N VAL A 664 -37.96 25.99 -13.60
CA VAL A 664 -37.91 25.41 -14.94
C VAL A 664 -37.01 24.20 -14.97
N ASP A 665 -37.39 23.18 -15.73
CA ASP A 665 -36.54 22.00 -15.92
C ASP A 665 -35.47 22.30 -16.96
N VAL A 666 -34.18 22.12 -16.56
CA VAL A 666 -33.05 22.24 -17.48
C VAL A 666 -32.46 20.85 -17.71
N ARG A 667 -32.42 20.40 -18.97
CA ARG A 667 -31.78 19.18 -19.38
C ARG A 667 -30.39 19.48 -19.87
N THR A 668 -29.39 18.83 -19.23
CA THR A 668 -27.98 18.94 -19.57
C THR A 668 -27.47 17.62 -20.12
N ARG A 669 -26.95 17.61 -21.35
CA ARG A 669 -26.31 16.48 -21.98
C ARG A 669 -24.81 16.75 -22.14
N ARG A 670 -23.96 15.91 -21.59
CA ARG A 670 -22.49 16.03 -21.68
C ARG A 670 -21.86 14.80 -22.28
N LEU A 671 -20.88 15.04 -23.14
CA LEU A 671 -19.97 13.99 -23.63
C LEU A 671 -18.54 14.49 -23.49
N ASN A 672 -17.70 13.75 -22.77
CA ASN A 672 -16.28 14.03 -22.64
C ASN A 672 -15.46 12.85 -23.14
N LEU A 673 -14.46 13.15 -23.97
CA LEU A 673 -13.43 12.23 -24.42
C LEU A 673 -12.09 12.73 -23.87
N GLN A 674 -11.49 11.96 -22.96
CA GLN A 674 -10.26 12.37 -22.29
C GLN A 674 -9.14 11.36 -22.54
N ALA A 675 -7.94 11.88 -22.78
CA ALA A 675 -6.68 11.13 -22.77
C ALA A 675 -5.79 11.69 -21.66
N ALA A 676 -5.32 10.83 -20.74
CA ALA A 676 -4.42 11.19 -19.65
C ALA A 676 -3.05 10.50 -19.85
N LEU A 677 -2.02 11.31 -20.09
CA LEU A 677 -0.66 10.84 -20.38
C LEU A 677 0.26 11.08 -19.18
N PRO A 678 0.85 10.04 -18.58
CA PRO A 678 1.91 10.21 -17.59
C PRO A 678 3.20 10.66 -18.29
N LEU A 679 3.63 11.90 -18.02
CA LEU A 679 4.85 12.47 -18.61
C LEU A 679 6.08 11.96 -17.89
N ARG A 680 6.07 12.03 -16.56
CA ARG A 680 7.15 11.56 -15.69
C ARG A 680 6.56 10.99 -14.41
N ARG A 681 7.05 9.82 -14.03
CA ARG A 681 6.71 9.16 -12.76
C ARG A 681 8.00 8.77 -12.05
N THR A 682 8.08 9.08 -10.78
CA THR A 682 9.11 8.59 -9.85
C THR A 682 8.40 8.06 -8.60
N ILE A 683 9.11 7.45 -7.68
CA ILE A 683 8.52 7.03 -6.39
C ILE A 683 7.95 8.25 -5.63
N ARG A 684 8.53 9.44 -5.80
CA ARG A 684 8.23 10.65 -5.03
C ARG A 684 7.44 11.71 -5.80
N SER A 685 7.18 11.53 -7.09
CA SER A 685 6.46 12.52 -7.89
C SER A 685 5.78 11.91 -9.10
N VAL A 686 4.65 12.51 -9.48
CA VAL A 686 3.91 12.15 -10.71
C VAL A 686 3.58 13.42 -11.48
N GLN A 687 3.87 13.41 -12.79
CA GLN A 687 3.45 14.45 -13.72
C GLN A 687 2.51 13.85 -14.76
N THR A 688 1.38 14.48 -14.97
CA THR A 688 0.36 14.02 -15.92
C THR A 688 -0.08 15.17 -16.82
N LEU A 689 -0.18 14.91 -18.12
CA LEU A 689 -0.82 15.79 -19.09
C LEU A 689 -2.17 15.14 -19.47
N SER A 690 -3.26 15.90 -19.41
CA SER A 690 -4.57 15.45 -19.89
C SER A 690 -5.08 16.37 -21.01
N LEU A 691 -5.66 15.74 -22.01
CA LEU A 691 -6.40 16.41 -23.09
C LEU A 691 -7.82 15.90 -23.04
N THR A 692 -8.81 16.82 -22.97
CA THR A 692 -10.23 16.49 -22.94
C THR A 692 -10.93 17.26 -24.03
N TRP A 693 -11.55 16.56 -24.96
CA TRP A 693 -12.58 17.13 -25.81
C TRP A 693 -13.93 16.98 -25.09
N ARG A 694 -14.72 18.06 -25.08
CA ARG A 694 -16.03 18.06 -24.44
C ARG A 694 -17.10 18.65 -25.35
N ARG A 695 -18.28 18.10 -25.24
CA ARG A 695 -19.50 18.66 -25.79
C ARG A 695 -20.60 18.66 -24.74
N GLU A 696 -21.30 19.78 -24.60
CA GLU A 696 -22.36 19.95 -23.65
C GLU A 696 -23.51 20.64 -24.34
N ARG A 697 -24.73 20.21 -24.04
CA ARG A 697 -25.97 20.86 -24.48
C ARG A 697 -26.86 21.07 -23.28
N GLU A 698 -27.29 22.29 -23.10
CA GLU A 698 -28.30 22.69 -22.12
C GLU A 698 -29.57 23.11 -22.85
N GLU A 699 -30.70 22.59 -22.42
CA GLU A 699 -32.02 22.95 -23.00
C GLU A 699 -33.05 23.07 -21.89
N VAL A 700 -33.89 24.11 -21.94
CA VAL A 700 -35.07 24.28 -21.08
C VAL A 700 -36.16 23.36 -21.58
N VAL A 701 -36.70 22.48 -20.73
CA VAL A 701 -37.72 21.49 -21.07
C VAL A 701 -39.07 21.91 -20.47
N GLY A 702 -40.11 22.00 -21.30
CA GLY A 702 -41.49 22.16 -20.79
C GLY A 702 -42.14 23.57 -20.91
N GLY A 703 -41.51 24.56 -21.54
CA GLY A 703 -42.08 25.87 -21.76
C GLY A 703 -41.70 26.44 -23.12
N GLY A 704 -42.64 26.60 -24.04
CA GLY A 704 -42.45 27.31 -25.31
C GLY A 704 -41.27 26.92 -26.19
N GLU A 705 -40.78 27.74 -27.10
CA GLU A 705 -39.50 27.54 -27.80
C GLU A 705 -38.39 27.63 -26.77
N GLY A 706 -37.89 26.44 -26.32
CA GLY A 706 -36.93 26.31 -25.23
C GLY A 706 -35.57 26.92 -25.60
N ALA A 707 -35.05 27.78 -24.74
CA ALA A 707 -33.68 28.26 -24.86
C ALA A 707 -32.73 27.06 -24.85
N ARG A 708 -31.87 26.98 -25.87
CA ARG A 708 -30.86 25.95 -26.05
C ARG A 708 -29.48 26.59 -26.11
N LEU A 709 -28.51 25.95 -25.47
CA LEU A 709 -27.14 26.35 -25.52
C LEU A 709 -26.27 25.11 -25.84
N ASP A 710 -25.54 25.16 -26.92
CA ASP A 710 -24.54 24.16 -27.28
C ASP A 710 -23.16 24.69 -26.94
N LEU A 711 -22.38 23.87 -26.29
CA LEU A 711 -21.01 24.17 -25.85
C LEU A 711 -20.04 23.07 -26.29
N GLY A 712 -19.00 23.49 -27.01
CA GLY A 712 -17.98 22.59 -27.51
C GLY A 712 -16.57 23.12 -27.20
N GLY A 713 -15.69 22.29 -26.68
CA GLY A 713 -14.37 22.78 -26.27
C GLY A 713 -13.30 21.70 -26.13
N ILE A 714 -12.08 22.19 -26.01
CA ILE A 714 -10.89 21.40 -25.72
C ILE A 714 -10.27 21.94 -24.42
N GLN A 715 -10.01 21.05 -23.48
CA GLN A 715 -9.28 21.35 -22.26
C GLN A 715 -7.96 20.62 -22.23
N THR A 716 -6.89 21.34 -21.99
CA THR A 716 -5.57 20.77 -21.70
C THR A 716 -5.25 21.09 -20.24
N ALA A 717 -4.78 20.06 -19.48
CA ALA A 717 -4.35 20.28 -18.11
C ALA A 717 -3.05 19.52 -17.83
N TRP A 718 -2.10 20.19 -17.20
CA TRP A 718 -0.89 19.61 -16.66
C TRP A 718 -0.98 19.60 -15.13
N THR A 719 -0.54 18.47 -14.52
CA THR A 719 -0.54 18.30 -13.08
C THR A 719 0.82 17.78 -12.63
N LEU A 720 1.36 18.35 -11.55
CA LEU A 720 2.50 17.84 -10.80
C LEU A 720 2.02 17.51 -9.39
N ASN A 721 2.29 16.31 -8.92
CA ASN A 721 2.02 15.91 -7.54
C ASN A 721 3.30 15.38 -6.89
N THR A 722 3.71 16.02 -5.80
CA THR A 722 4.82 15.63 -4.91
C THR A 722 4.39 15.59 -3.45
N ALA A 723 3.09 15.79 -3.17
CA ALA A 723 2.53 15.74 -1.80
C ALA A 723 2.69 14.34 -1.19
N ARG A 724 3.11 14.28 0.06
CA ARG A 724 3.35 13.04 0.79
C ARG A 724 2.68 13.05 2.16
N SER A 725 2.05 11.94 2.46
CA SER A 725 1.53 11.60 3.77
C SER A 725 2.24 10.35 4.28
N TYR A 726 2.35 10.21 5.56
CA TYR A 726 2.94 9.07 6.26
C TYR A 726 1.88 8.43 7.18
N PRO A 727 2.07 7.22 7.68
CA PRO A 727 1.05 6.54 8.47
C PRO A 727 0.53 7.35 9.67
N TYR A 728 1.39 8.17 10.30
CA TYR A 728 1.02 8.97 11.46
C TYR A 728 0.73 10.45 11.14
N SER A 729 0.63 10.79 9.85
CA SER A 729 0.30 12.16 9.41
C SER A 729 -1.19 12.45 9.58
N ILE A 730 -1.49 13.69 10.01
CA ILE A 730 -2.86 14.23 10.08
C ILE A 730 -3.32 14.90 8.78
N SER A 731 -2.42 15.05 7.81
CA SER A 731 -2.63 15.59 6.47
C SER A 731 -1.34 15.35 5.66
N PRO A 732 -1.26 15.67 4.37
CA PRO A 732 0.02 15.76 3.70
C PRO A 732 0.97 16.67 4.48
N VAL A 733 2.24 16.28 4.65
CA VAL A 733 3.23 16.96 5.49
C VAL A 733 4.44 17.49 4.73
N ASP A 734 4.68 16.97 3.52
CA ASP A 734 5.79 17.36 2.65
C ASP A 734 5.33 17.51 1.21
N GLY A 735 6.01 18.37 0.45
CA GLY A 735 5.79 18.53 -0.98
C GLY A 735 4.51 19.30 -1.29
N GLY A 736 3.90 19.02 -2.43
CA GLY A 736 2.71 19.73 -2.85
C GLY A 736 2.17 19.23 -4.17
N TRP A 737 1.15 19.88 -4.66
CA TRP A 737 0.64 19.67 -6.02
C TRP A 737 0.44 21.01 -6.73
N LEU A 738 0.56 20.97 -8.05
CA LEU A 738 0.34 22.11 -8.93
C LEU A 738 -0.43 21.63 -10.15
N ARG A 739 -1.44 22.41 -10.56
CA ARG A 739 -2.22 22.18 -11.77
C ARG A 739 -2.28 23.46 -12.58
N LEU A 740 -2.04 23.33 -13.88
CA LEU A 740 -2.31 24.35 -14.90
C LEU A 740 -3.36 23.77 -15.84
N ALA A 741 -4.42 24.49 -16.12
CA ALA A 741 -5.43 24.07 -17.08
C ALA A 741 -5.88 25.23 -17.98
N TRP A 742 -5.97 24.93 -19.27
CA TRP A 742 -6.50 25.82 -20.29
C TRP A 742 -7.67 25.16 -21.00
N LEU A 743 -8.79 25.87 -21.08
CA LEU A 743 -9.98 25.48 -21.79
C LEU A 743 -10.24 26.48 -22.90
N ARG A 744 -10.46 25.98 -24.11
CA ARG A 744 -10.93 26.74 -25.26
C ARG A 744 -12.27 26.20 -25.69
N GLU A 745 -13.32 27.05 -25.69
CA GLU A 745 -14.60 26.83 -26.35
C GLU A 745 -14.68 27.71 -27.59
N ALA A 746 -15.19 27.20 -28.69
CA ALA A 746 -15.23 27.90 -29.95
C ALA A 746 -16.32 27.35 -30.88
N GLU A 747 -16.84 28.19 -31.76
CA GLU A 747 -17.80 27.79 -32.80
C GLU A 747 -17.29 26.61 -33.65
N ALA A 748 -16.03 26.65 -34.03
CA ALA A 748 -15.39 25.55 -34.76
C ALA A 748 -15.41 24.19 -34.03
N LEU A 749 -15.65 24.18 -32.71
CA LEU A 749 -15.80 23.00 -31.86
C LEU A 749 -17.29 22.71 -31.57
N GLY A 750 -18.21 23.49 -32.19
CA GLY A 750 -19.66 23.35 -31.99
C GLY A 750 -20.18 24.07 -30.77
N SER A 751 -19.51 25.13 -30.30
CA SER A 751 -19.96 26.00 -29.20
C SER A 751 -20.70 27.23 -29.73
N ASP A 752 -21.82 27.58 -29.12
CA ASP A 752 -22.49 28.83 -29.35
C ASP A 752 -21.74 30.03 -28.74
N LEU A 753 -20.79 29.76 -27.86
CA LEU A 753 -19.97 30.77 -27.19
C LEU A 753 -18.48 30.58 -27.51
N SER A 754 -17.77 31.70 -27.61
CA SER A 754 -16.31 31.68 -27.73
C SER A 754 -15.66 32.09 -26.41
N LEU A 755 -14.89 31.18 -25.82
CA LEU A 755 -14.34 31.35 -24.48
C LEU A 755 -12.94 30.75 -24.35
N ASP A 756 -11.98 31.50 -23.77
CA ASP A 756 -10.70 31.01 -23.25
C ASP A 756 -10.70 31.11 -21.72
N LYS A 757 -10.45 30.01 -21.05
CA LYS A 757 -10.34 29.97 -19.59
C LYS A 757 -9.02 29.35 -19.17
N LEU A 758 -8.19 30.13 -18.48
CA LEU A 758 -6.94 29.69 -17.90
C LEU A 758 -7.09 29.60 -16.37
N THR A 759 -6.65 28.49 -15.79
CA THR A 759 -6.63 28.31 -14.35
C THR A 759 -5.30 27.77 -13.87
N VAL A 760 -4.84 28.26 -12.72
CA VAL A 760 -3.71 27.74 -11.97
C VAL A 760 -4.13 27.50 -10.54
N GLY A 761 -3.71 26.40 -9.96
CA GLY A 761 -3.97 26.11 -8.55
C GLY A 761 -2.96 25.13 -8.00
N GLY A 762 -2.61 25.30 -6.73
CA GLY A 762 -1.67 24.41 -6.07
C GLY A 762 -1.76 24.47 -4.56
N SER A 763 -1.14 23.50 -3.94
CA SER A 763 -0.92 23.45 -2.48
C SER A 763 0.51 23.03 -2.19
N TYR A 764 1.05 23.58 -1.12
CA TYR A 764 2.37 23.25 -0.60
C TYR A 764 2.26 22.93 0.89
N TYR A 765 2.93 21.88 1.32
CA TYR A 765 2.90 21.36 2.68
C TYR A 765 4.31 21.31 3.25
N GLN A 766 4.46 21.82 4.46
CA GLN A 766 5.75 21.82 5.16
C GLN A 766 5.52 21.59 6.65
N ARG A 767 6.36 20.77 7.26
CA ARG A 767 6.44 20.65 8.72
C ARG A 767 6.97 21.95 9.29
N LEU A 768 6.43 22.39 10.42
CA LEU A 768 6.81 23.68 10.99
C LEU A 768 7.50 23.55 12.35
N LEU A 769 6.81 23.09 13.38
CA LEU A 769 7.31 23.06 14.77
C LEU A 769 7.61 21.64 15.28
N GLY A 770 6.96 20.63 14.74
CA GLY A 770 7.10 19.25 15.16
C GLY A 770 7.04 18.26 13.99
N GLU A 771 7.05 16.99 14.32
CA GLU A 771 7.02 15.90 13.32
C GLU A 771 5.66 15.79 12.62
N ARG A 772 4.60 16.31 13.23
CA ARG A 772 3.20 16.13 12.78
C ARG A 772 2.48 17.44 12.53
N ASP A 773 3.07 18.57 12.89
CA ASP A 773 2.51 19.89 12.64
C ASP A 773 2.78 20.30 11.19
N VAL A 774 1.79 20.88 10.54
CA VAL A 774 1.87 21.19 9.12
C VAL A 774 1.42 22.61 8.85
N LEU A 775 2.26 23.37 8.18
CA LEU A 775 1.85 24.57 7.46
C LEU A 775 1.40 24.14 6.07
N ALA A 776 0.11 24.29 5.78
CA ALA A 776 -0.47 24.03 4.47
C ALA A 776 -0.79 25.37 3.80
N LEU A 777 -0.15 25.65 2.69
CA LEU A 777 -0.37 26.83 1.87
C LEU A 777 -1.10 26.41 0.60
N ARG A 778 -2.16 27.15 0.25
CA ARG A 778 -2.90 26.94 -1.00
C ARG A 778 -3.01 28.25 -1.75
N ALA A 779 -2.80 28.23 -3.04
CA ALA A 779 -2.99 29.38 -3.91
C ALA A 779 -3.69 28.97 -5.19
N GLY A 780 -4.51 29.88 -5.70
CA GLY A 780 -5.21 29.69 -6.96
C GLY A 780 -5.47 31.02 -7.68
N GLY A 781 -5.61 30.94 -8.99
CA GLY A 781 -5.97 32.07 -9.82
C GLY A 781 -6.48 31.62 -11.18
N GLY A 782 -7.24 32.48 -11.81
CA GLY A 782 -7.75 32.20 -13.14
C GLY A 782 -8.22 33.45 -13.86
N LEU A 783 -8.30 33.32 -15.16
CA LEU A 783 -8.83 34.37 -16.03
C LEU A 783 -9.67 33.75 -17.15
N THR A 784 -10.72 34.42 -17.50
CA THR A 784 -11.63 34.11 -18.61
C THR A 784 -11.66 35.26 -19.61
N ARG A 785 -11.51 34.93 -20.89
CA ARG A 785 -11.65 35.87 -22.00
C ARG A 785 -12.72 35.35 -22.96
N GLY A 786 -13.47 36.25 -23.61
CA GLY A 786 -14.53 35.90 -24.52
C GLY A 786 -15.93 36.21 -23.94
N GLU A 787 -16.91 35.40 -24.26
CA GLU A 787 -18.33 35.58 -23.90
C GLU A 787 -18.73 34.62 -22.77
N PRO A 788 -18.37 34.88 -21.51
CA PRO A 788 -18.70 33.97 -20.42
C PRO A 788 -20.16 34.13 -20.02
N GLN A 789 -20.86 33.03 -19.90
CA GLN A 789 -22.09 32.98 -19.11
C GLN A 789 -21.76 33.02 -17.62
N PHE A 790 -22.77 33.39 -16.80
CA PHE A 790 -22.63 33.51 -15.34
C PHE A 790 -22.05 32.25 -14.70
N GLU A 791 -22.51 31.06 -15.10
CA GLU A 791 -22.03 29.78 -14.58
C GLU A 791 -20.59 29.42 -14.99
N ARG A 792 -20.03 30.14 -15.97
CA ARG A 792 -18.65 29.94 -16.46
C ARG A 792 -17.68 30.98 -15.94
N SER A 793 -18.16 31.96 -15.22
CA SER A 793 -17.34 32.86 -14.44
C SER A 793 -16.74 32.15 -13.22
N PHE A 794 -15.72 32.75 -12.65
CA PHE A 794 -15.21 32.27 -11.37
C PHE A 794 -16.11 32.76 -10.24
N ALA A 795 -16.25 31.88 -9.23
CA ALA A 795 -16.94 32.22 -8.00
C ALA A 795 -16.00 32.07 -6.81
N VAL A 796 -16.12 32.97 -5.84
CA VAL A 796 -15.35 33.00 -4.59
C VAL A 796 -16.34 33.19 -3.44
N GLY A 797 -16.19 32.40 -2.41
CA GLY A 797 -17.02 32.48 -1.20
C GLY A 797 -17.48 31.13 -0.72
N GLY A 798 -17.74 31.05 0.58
CA GLY A 798 -18.22 29.85 1.24
C GLY A 798 -17.11 28.81 1.52
N TYR A 799 -17.58 27.67 1.98
CA TYR A 799 -16.79 26.45 2.18
C TYR A 799 -17.58 25.31 1.52
N PRO A 800 -17.48 25.16 0.20
CA PRO A 800 -18.31 24.23 -0.54
C PRO A 800 -18.07 22.80 -0.07
N ASP A 801 -19.14 22.04 0.04
CA ASP A 801 -19.08 20.61 0.31
C ASP A 801 -18.40 19.91 -0.87
N ALA A 802 -17.27 19.28 -0.61
CA ALA A 802 -16.66 18.39 -1.59
C ALA A 802 -17.44 17.08 -1.58
N SER A 803 -18.38 16.90 -2.50
CA SER A 803 -18.98 15.60 -2.74
C SER A 803 -17.93 14.67 -3.37
N LEU A 804 -18.06 13.36 -3.14
CA LEU A 804 -17.21 12.29 -3.70
C LEU A 804 -17.02 12.40 -5.23
N PHE A 805 -17.98 13.03 -5.91
CA PHE A 805 -18.03 13.19 -7.36
C PHE A 805 -17.57 14.57 -7.85
N ASP A 806 -17.39 15.55 -6.94
CA ASP A 806 -17.06 16.94 -7.26
C ASP A 806 -15.57 17.29 -7.26
N ILE A 807 -14.67 16.33 -6.99
CA ILE A 807 -13.22 16.54 -7.00
C ILE A 807 -12.70 17.10 -8.36
N VAL A 808 -13.48 16.98 -9.41
CA VAL A 808 -13.15 17.46 -10.76
C VAL A 808 -13.79 18.81 -11.10
N ARG A 809 -14.76 19.28 -10.35
CA ARG A 809 -15.61 20.46 -10.70
C ARG A 809 -15.26 21.77 -10.00
N THR A 810 -14.33 21.86 -9.10
CA THR A 810 -14.14 23.08 -8.30
C THR A 810 -13.54 24.25 -9.09
N ASN A 811 -14.41 25.02 -9.72
CA ASN A 811 -14.13 26.40 -10.15
C ASN A 811 -14.31 27.39 -8.99
N VAL A 812 -14.55 26.92 -7.77
CA VAL A 812 -14.88 27.73 -6.61
C VAL A 812 -13.65 27.86 -5.72
N ALA A 813 -13.19 29.09 -5.52
CA ALA A 813 -12.16 29.37 -4.54
C ALA A 813 -12.80 29.49 -3.15
N VAL A 814 -12.22 28.80 -2.17
CA VAL A 814 -12.66 28.81 -0.78
C VAL A 814 -12.39 30.18 -0.16
N LEU A 815 -13.42 30.75 0.45
CA LEU A 815 -13.33 31.94 1.32
C LEU A 815 -14.35 31.76 2.45
N ARG A 816 -13.89 31.15 3.55
CA ARG A 816 -14.75 30.86 4.70
C ARG A 816 -15.23 32.13 5.39
N GLY A 817 -16.39 32.13 6.04
CA GLY A 817 -16.96 33.30 6.66
C GLY A 817 -17.68 34.26 5.68
N TYR A 818 -17.97 33.77 4.48
CA TYR A 818 -18.80 34.46 3.48
C TYR A 818 -19.87 33.51 2.92
N PRO A 819 -20.97 34.04 2.34
CA PRO A 819 -21.93 33.21 1.62
C PRO A 819 -21.28 32.44 0.47
N ASP A 820 -21.88 31.33 0.05
CA ASP A 820 -21.44 30.58 -1.10
C ASP A 820 -21.54 31.42 -2.36
N ASN A 821 -20.51 31.40 -3.20
CA ASN A 821 -20.42 32.17 -4.43
C ASN A 821 -20.67 33.69 -4.23
N ALA A 822 -20.26 34.23 -3.08
CA ALA A 822 -20.52 35.64 -2.70
C ALA A 822 -19.97 36.66 -3.71
N PHE A 823 -18.89 36.32 -4.38
CA PHE A 823 -18.20 37.17 -5.36
C PHE A 823 -17.96 36.39 -6.64
N THR A 824 -18.31 37.00 -7.76
CA THR A 824 -18.13 36.39 -9.08
C THR A 824 -17.36 37.31 -10.01
N GLY A 825 -16.66 36.77 -11.00
CA GLY A 825 -15.91 37.60 -11.94
C GLY A 825 -15.21 36.77 -13.04
N ARG A 826 -14.74 37.51 -14.07
CA ARG A 826 -13.95 36.91 -15.16
C ARG A 826 -12.53 36.49 -14.73
N SER A 827 -12.09 37.03 -13.61
CA SER A 827 -10.82 36.72 -13.00
C SER A 827 -11.00 36.45 -11.51
N PHE A 828 -10.13 35.60 -10.95
CA PHE A 828 -10.06 35.41 -9.51
C PHE A 828 -8.63 35.17 -9.04
N VAL A 829 -8.40 35.44 -7.76
CA VAL A 829 -7.22 35.06 -7.01
C VAL A 829 -7.64 34.55 -5.65
N SER A 830 -6.96 33.53 -5.13
CA SER A 830 -7.14 33.03 -3.77
C SER A 830 -5.83 32.59 -3.16
N ALA A 831 -5.72 32.81 -1.85
CA ALA A 831 -4.62 32.32 -1.03
C ALA A 831 -5.19 31.87 0.32
N ASN A 832 -4.76 30.67 0.78
CA ASN A 832 -5.19 30.10 2.04
C ASN A 832 -3.93 29.63 2.78
N ALA A 833 -3.80 29.97 4.07
CA ALA A 833 -2.75 29.50 4.96
C ALA A 833 -3.40 28.79 6.14
N GLU A 834 -3.01 27.53 6.38
CA GLU A 834 -3.53 26.72 7.47
C GLU A 834 -2.38 26.15 8.28
N TYR A 835 -2.42 26.37 9.59
CA TYR A 835 -1.57 25.64 10.53
C TYR A 835 -2.38 24.52 11.17
N ARG A 836 -1.98 23.29 10.89
CA ARG A 836 -2.63 22.06 11.32
C ARG A 836 -1.77 21.37 12.37
N PHE A 837 -2.37 20.95 13.47
CA PHE A 837 -1.64 20.33 14.59
C PHE A 837 -2.46 19.19 15.19
N PRO A 838 -1.80 18.12 15.72
CA PRO A 838 -2.50 17.02 16.37
C PRO A 838 -2.98 17.47 17.76
N LEU A 839 -4.23 17.19 18.09
CA LEU A 839 -4.81 17.34 19.41
C LEU A 839 -4.74 16.05 20.21
N ALA A 840 -5.11 14.94 19.59
CA ALA A 840 -5.04 13.60 20.16
C ALA A 840 -4.93 12.54 19.06
N SER A 841 -4.42 11.36 19.41
CA SER A 841 -4.35 10.20 18.53
C SER A 841 -4.78 8.94 19.28
N PRO A 842 -6.08 8.78 19.53
CA PRO A 842 -6.59 7.70 20.39
C PRO A 842 -6.24 6.31 19.87
N GLN A 843 -6.20 6.11 18.56
CA GLN A 843 -5.98 4.81 17.91
C GLN A 843 -6.87 3.73 18.55
N TRP A 844 -8.16 4.01 18.65
CA TRP A 844 -9.08 3.24 19.45
C TRP A 844 -10.31 2.81 18.66
N GLY A 845 -10.66 1.53 18.78
CA GLY A 845 -11.89 0.94 18.31
C GLY A 845 -12.58 0.21 19.44
N TRP A 846 -13.91 0.21 19.45
CA TRP A 846 -14.68 -0.44 20.49
C TRP A 846 -15.05 -1.86 20.06
N ARG A 847 -14.29 -2.88 20.53
CA ARG A 847 -14.55 -4.30 20.23
C ARG A 847 -14.71 -4.52 18.72
N SER A 848 -15.76 -5.26 18.32
CA SER A 848 -16.12 -5.55 16.93
C SER A 848 -16.98 -4.46 16.26
N LEU A 849 -17.14 -3.26 16.85
CA LEU A 849 -17.90 -2.19 16.20
C LEU A 849 -17.13 -1.60 15.00
N PRO A 850 -17.84 -1.29 13.90
CA PRO A 850 -17.22 -0.83 12.67
C PRO A 850 -16.85 0.67 12.71
N ALA A 851 -16.25 1.13 13.81
CA ALA A 851 -15.83 2.50 14.01
C ALA A 851 -14.48 2.55 14.75
N PHE A 852 -13.54 3.32 14.22
CA PHE A 852 -12.21 3.48 14.77
C PHE A 852 -11.78 4.95 14.77
N LEU A 853 -11.45 5.49 15.93
CA LEU A 853 -10.98 6.85 16.11
C LEU A 853 -9.47 6.91 15.87
N ARG A 854 -9.04 7.59 14.81
CA ARG A 854 -7.63 7.71 14.44
C ARG A 854 -6.98 8.94 15.08
N HIS A 855 -7.40 10.12 14.64
CA HIS A 855 -6.81 11.39 15.02
C HIS A 855 -7.86 12.44 15.30
N LEU A 856 -7.63 13.25 16.31
CA LEU A 856 -8.27 14.54 16.51
C LEU A 856 -7.23 15.61 16.17
N ARG A 857 -7.56 16.54 15.27
CA ARG A 857 -6.66 17.61 14.84
C ARG A 857 -7.29 18.96 15.05
N GLY A 858 -6.47 19.95 15.37
CA GLY A 858 -6.79 21.37 15.34
C GLY A 858 -6.26 22.01 14.06
N THR A 859 -6.96 23.02 13.57
CA THR A 859 -6.48 23.87 12.47
C THR A 859 -6.80 25.33 12.81
N VAL A 860 -5.85 26.24 12.61
CA VAL A 860 -6.11 27.68 12.52
C VAL A 860 -5.79 28.12 11.11
N PHE A 861 -6.57 29.05 10.56
CA PHE A 861 -6.43 29.42 9.16
C PHE A 861 -6.67 30.89 8.91
N PHE A 862 -6.13 31.35 7.79
CA PHE A 862 -6.36 32.64 7.19
C PHE A 862 -6.64 32.45 5.69
N ASP A 863 -7.74 33.05 5.19
CA ASP A 863 -8.12 33.01 3.79
C ASP A 863 -8.11 34.43 3.22
N ALA A 864 -7.66 34.57 1.98
CA ALA A 864 -7.71 35.79 1.20
C ALA A 864 -8.11 35.48 -0.22
N ALA A 865 -9.16 36.11 -0.74
CA ALA A 865 -9.58 35.86 -2.11
C ALA A 865 -10.39 37.03 -2.68
N ASN A 866 -10.42 37.11 -4.02
CA ASN A 866 -11.29 38.04 -4.74
C ASN A 866 -11.68 37.47 -6.12
N ALA A 867 -12.84 37.80 -6.62
CA ALA A 867 -13.24 37.61 -8.02
C ALA A 867 -13.74 38.96 -8.60
N TRP A 868 -13.28 39.27 -9.82
CA TRP A 868 -13.54 40.56 -10.44
C TRP A 868 -13.68 40.46 -11.95
N SER A 869 -14.33 41.47 -12.57
CA SER A 869 -14.51 41.57 -14.02
C SER A 869 -14.00 42.90 -14.61
N GLY A 870 -13.20 43.65 -13.93
CA GLY A 870 -12.60 44.92 -14.37
C GLY A 870 -11.13 44.98 -13.96
N GLU A 871 -10.68 46.15 -13.51
CA GLU A 871 -9.34 46.30 -12.95
C GLU A 871 -9.19 45.61 -11.57
N PHE A 872 -8.07 44.94 -11.35
CA PHE A 872 -7.76 44.40 -10.05
C PHE A 872 -7.29 45.49 -9.09
N ARG A 873 -7.91 45.55 -7.90
CA ARG A 873 -7.44 46.38 -6.80
C ARG A 873 -7.17 45.53 -5.57
N LEU A 874 -6.01 45.73 -4.95
CA LEU A 874 -5.62 44.98 -3.77
C LEU A 874 -6.58 45.21 -2.59
N GLU A 875 -7.12 46.41 -2.47
CA GLU A 875 -8.15 46.79 -1.47
C GLU A 875 -9.46 46.00 -1.57
N ASP A 876 -9.72 45.42 -2.75
CA ASP A 876 -10.91 44.60 -3.00
C ASP A 876 -10.74 43.13 -2.55
N VAL A 877 -9.56 42.73 -2.14
CA VAL A 877 -9.31 41.36 -1.63
C VAL A 877 -10.06 41.20 -0.31
N LYS A 878 -10.89 40.16 -0.26
CA LYS A 878 -11.67 39.80 0.93
C LYS A 878 -10.87 38.80 1.76
N THR A 879 -10.90 39.01 3.07
CA THR A 879 -10.13 38.18 4.00
C THR A 879 -11.01 37.58 5.09
N SER A 880 -10.61 36.44 5.58
CA SER A 880 -11.23 35.78 6.74
C SER A 880 -10.21 35.01 7.57
N ALA A 881 -10.56 34.74 8.80
CA ALA A 881 -9.80 33.85 9.67
C ALA A 881 -10.72 32.96 10.48
N GLY A 882 -10.17 31.88 11.01
CA GLY A 882 -10.96 30.98 11.84
C GLY A 882 -10.17 29.80 12.35
N ALA A 883 -10.90 28.87 12.95
CA ALA A 883 -10.35 27.63 13.46
C ALA A 883 -11.28 26.45 13.20
N SER A 884 -10.71 25.26 13.13
CA SER A 884 -11.49 24.01 13.04
C SER A 884 -10.94 22.92 13.93
N VAL A 885 -11.83 21.99 14.28
CA VAL A 885 -11.49 20.71 14.91
C VAL A 885 -11.99 19.61 13.98
N GLY A 886 -11.09 18.74 13.61
CA GLY A 886 -11.36 17.62 12.70
C GLY A 886 -11.09 16.28 13.40
N LEU A 887 -12.06 15.35 13.31
CA LEU A 887 -11.95 13.97 13.75
C LEU A 887 -11.78 13.07 12.54
N GLU A 888 -10.64 12.40 12.45
CA GLU A 888 -10.40 11.34 11.47
C GLU A 888 -10.78 9.99 12.06
N THR A 889 -11.59 9.25 11.33
CA THR A 889 -12.13 7.96 11.74
C THR A 889 -12.09 6.98 10.59
N ALA A 890 -12.17 5.68 10.88
CA ALA A 890 -12.52 4.66 9.90
C ALA A 890 -13.87 4.07 10.28
N ILE A 891 -14.76 3.94 9.30
CA ILE A 891 -16.08 3.33 9.47
C ILE A 891 -16.19 2.08 8.59
N ALA A 892 -17.11 1.18 8.91
CA ALA A 892 -17.32 -0.08 8.19
C ALA A 892 -15.99 -0.87 7.97
N PHE A 893 -15.11 -0.83 8.98
CA PHE A 893 -13.79 -1.47 9.04
C PHE A 893 -12.72 -0.94 8.06
N ALA A 894 -13.08 -0.26 6.99
CA ALA A 894 -12.14 0.12 5.95
C ALA A 894 -12.27 1.55 5.42
N LEU A 895 -13.43 2.17 5.54
CA LEU A 895 -13.72 3.46 4.90
C LEU A 895 -13.21 4.63 5.76
N PRO A 896 -12.19 5.37 5.32
CA PRO A 896 -11.75 6.56 6.03
C PRO A 896 -12.80 7.66 5.93
N ALA A 897 -13.13 8.26 7.05
CA ALA A 897 -14.08 9.38 7.14
C ALA A 897 -13.52 10.50 8.01
N THR A 898 -13.93 11.73 7.71
CA THR A 898 -13.58 12.91 8.52
C THR A 898 -14.86 13.65 8.90
N ALA A 899 -14.99 13.98 10.19
CA ALA A 899 -15.96 14.95 10.70
C ALA A 899 -15.20 16.22 11.09
N GLU A 900 -15.60 17.38 10.57
CA GLU A 900 -14.92 18.66 10.84
C GLU A 900 -15.95 19.73 11.24
N LEU A 901 -15.67 20.40 12.37
CA LEU A 901 -16.40 21.59 12.83
C LEU A 901 -15.48 22.80 12.66
N THR A 902 -15.93 23.79 11.87
CA THR A 902 -15.16 24.98 11.53
C THR A 902 -15.93 26.24 11.93
N VAL A 903 -15.25 27.18 12.56
CA VAL A 903 -15.77 28.55 12.81
C VAL A 903 -14.90 29.52 12.04
N ALA A 904 -15.53 30.39 11.23
CA ALA A 904 -14.85 31.38 10.40
C ALA A 904 -15.51 32.75 10.52
N ARG A 905 -14.70 33.83 10.48
CA ARG A 905 -15.13 35.21 10.44
C ARG A 905 -14.58 35.89 9.20
N GLY A 906 -15.48 36.44 8.36
CA GLY A 906 -15.13 37.34 7.25
C GLY A 906 -14.95 38.77 7.73
N PHE A 907 -13.96 39.50 7.20
CA PHE A 907 -13.59 40.85 7.68
C PHE A 907 -14.01 41.98 6.73
N ALA A 908 -14.52 41.67 5.55
CA ALA A 908 -14.96 42.68 4.58
C ALA A 908 -16.50 42.64 4.36
N ALA A 909 -17.01 43.46 3.45
CA ALA A 909 -18.43 43.49 3.08
C ALA A 909 -18.95 42.08 2.72
N ARG A 910 -20.13 41.72 3.21
CA ARG A 910 -20.74 40.38 3.21
C ARG A 910 -20.04 39.36 4.12
N GLY A 911 -19.02 39.75 4.88
CA GLY A 911 -18.36 38.89 5.85
C GLY A 911 -19.22 38.69 7.11
N GLU A 912 -19.38 37.46 7.51
CA GLU A 912 -20.16 37.05 8.68
C GLU A 912 -19.42 35.99 9.51
N THR A 913 -19.87 35.76 10.72
CA THR A 913 -19.39 34.59 11.49
C THR A 913 -20.21 33.39 11.09
N LYS A 914 -19.56 32.38 10.50
CA LYS A 914 -20.18 31.12 10.08
C LYS A 914 -19.61 29.94 10.83
N VAL A 915 -20.51 28.99 11.11
CA VAL A 915 -20.16 27.67 11.62
C VAL A 915 -20.47 26.66 10.53
N TYR A 916 -19.47 25.84 10.20
CA TYR A 916 -19.61 24.78 9.22
C TYR A 916 -19.43 23.44 9.90
N PHE A 917 -20.32 22.50 9.63
CA PHE A 917 -20.11 21.11 9.96
C PHE A 917 -19.97 20.33 8.64
N ARG A 918 -18.90 19.57 8.52
CA ARG A 918 -18.63 18.73 7.36
C ARG A 918 -18.42 17.30 7.81
N PHE A 919 -19.07 16.37 7.15
CA PHE A 919 -18.83 14.96 7.29
C PHE A 919 -18.66 14.36 5.90
N GLY A 920 -17.59 13.60 5.68
CA GLY A 920 -17.33 13.01 4.39
C GLY A 920 -16.36 11.85 4.47
N LEU A 921 -16.45 10.95 3.49
CA LEU A 921 -15.44 9.93 3.28
C LEU A 921 -14.19 10.62 2.71
N THR A 922 -13.04 10.33 3.30
CA THR A 922 -11.74 10.81 2.82
C THR A 922 -11.09 9.71 1.99
N PHE A 923 -10.87 9.96 0.71
CA PHE A 923 -10.21 9.04 -0.22
C PHE A 923 -8.82 9.55 -0.60
#